data_b7d5e48de8996b26acdcf578d3071ecc
#
_entry.id   b7d5e48de8996b26acdcf578d3071ecc
#
_cell.length_a   1.000
_cell.length_b   1.000
_cell.length_c   1.000
_cell.angle_alpha   90.00
_cell.angle_beta   90.00
_cell.angle_gamma   90.00
#
_symmetry.space_group_name_H-M   'P 1'
#
loop_
_entity.id
_entity.type
_entity.pdbx_description
1 polymer ?
#
loop_
_entity_poly.entity_id
_entity_poly.type
_entity_poly.pdbx_seq_one_letter_code
_entity_poly.pdbx_strand_id
1 'polypeptide(L)'
;YNSLAQLLEAHLCKEIYSSDSWTFDRRKLPMTPLPEDPKEWSGDMFKAKITALVKSATADLAALNTYQITQIAPLLTGYVENYGRAYPTVAAFVTEDALGLIEDYESNTSAIPFRGKADKSIGVDVAETRRKICDEMLALAQKDGNVPCIVNFIISRSDMIPAAQQYDYLMQQYETYKDYSDAAMRLLPLAAGVYLYTNTRAGASDGDIVQARRKQLCDSLEAAVAAYHSSYLKYHLCKLKIQKVSFTVQDQYLSTDSIKVSVDVENINTSYIHLYRIPEDLDDFRYNVEQIIEDGTELCAIPVKIDGTVPFSGKANVVFPPQGYGRYAVIATSTRDTSGLLNDGMSDSSAIFRVSDMQILTSSDDNAPEKLLYVVSGKDMSPMPNVIVKCISDQYGKKETKLKAVTNLDGYVRVPAGSWDIELRRGKDFLKTYMYTYGSGNRTSGDRAFATVLTDRSIYRPGDTIGFTAVVYSKTGRNVSLLPRQKVVMTLHDGNHMMRDSLECVTDEHGRLSGKFEIPKSGVLGSWSVRASIEKTSLGSAYVDVAEYKTPSFYVEIDETKDSYSLGDTVRISGSVKTYSGMPVAKAAVKYDISYASWWLWDDDNNASYGDETTADEQGRFTVELPTDELRGTRFCLGSYRLKVEATSPTGETQEGGSRVFSIGE
;
A
#
# COMPACT_ATOMS: atom_id res chain seq x y z
N TYR A 1 12.25 8.10 38.26
CA TYR A 1 12.65 6.69 37.96
C TYR A 1 11.46 5.81 37.56
N ASN A 2 10.26 6.01 38.14
CA ASN A 2 9.09 5.19 37.84
C ASN A 2 8.69 5.29 36.38
N SER A 3 8.62 6.49 35.80
CA SER A 3 8.29 6.71 34.39
C SER A 3 9.30 6.02 33.46
N LEU A 4 10.59 6.06 33.76
CA LEU A 4 11.63 5.36 32.99
C LEU A 4 11.49 3.83 33.06
N ALA A 5 11.14 3.30 34.24
CA ALA A 5 10.90 1.87 34.41
C ALA A 5 9.68 1.40 33.59
N GLN A 6 8.63 2.20 33.54
CA GLN A 6 7.42 1.93 32.73
C GLN A 6 7.72 1.97 31.23
N LEU A 7 8.54 2.92 30.75
CA LEU A 7 8.98 2.94 29.36
C LEU A 7 9.85 1.72 29.01
N LEU A 8 10.74 1.31 29.91
CA LEU A 8 11.54 0.10 29.72
C LEU A 8 10.66 -1.14 29.62
N GLU A 9 9.65 -1.26 30.50
CA GLU A 9 8.66 -2.37 30.41
C GLU A 9 7.91 -2.30 29.07
N ALA A 10 7.53 -1.11 28.60
CA ALA A 10 6.86 -0.92 27.32
C ALA A 10 7.77 -1.34 26.14
N HIS A 11 9.05 -0.97 26.17
CA HIS A 11 10.02 -1.43 25.17
C HIS A 11 10.16 -2.95 25.14
N LEU A 12 10.26 -3.60 26.29
CA LEU A 12 10.31 -5.07 26.36
C LEU A 12 9.06 -5.71 25.79
N CYS A 13 7.88 -5.17 26.09
CA CYS A 13 6.63 -5.62 25.47
C CYS A 13 6.63 -5.44 23.94
N LYS A 14 7.12 -4.28 23.45
CA LYS A 14 7.22 -4.01 22.01
C LYS A 14 8.21 -4.95 21.32
N GLU A 15 9.33 -5.27 21.95
CA GLU A 15 10.32 -6.20 21.41
C GLU A 15 9.76 -7.63 21.32
N ILE A 16 9.07 -8.10 22.35
CA ILE A 16 8.38 -9.42 22.32
C ILE A 16 7.33 -9.43 21.19
N TYR A 17 6.49 -8.41 21.10
CA TYR A 17 5.48 -8.30 20.05
C TYR A 17 6.12 -8.29 18.66
N SER A 18 7.14 -7.49 18.43
CA SER A 18 7.81 -7.36 17.12
C SER A 18 8.53 -8.63 16.69
N SER A 19 8.94 -9.49 17.63
CA SER A 19 9.63 -10.75 17.31
C SER A 19 8.76 -11.74 16.52
N ASP A 20 7.43 -11.69 16.67
CA ASP A 20 6.49 -12.55 15.94
C ASP A 20 5.09 -11.90 15.82
N SER A 21 5.03 -10.64 15.37
CA SER A 21 3.80 -9.86 15.28
C SER A 21 2.71 -10.55 14.45
N TRP A 22 3.11 -11.25 13.37
CA TRP A 22 2.18 -11.99 12.52
C TRP A 22 1.43 -13.10 13.28
N THR A 23 2.07 -13.78 14.22
CA THR A 23 1.41 -14.77 15.07
C THR A 23 0.52 -14.11 16.11
N PHE A 24 1.00 -13.05 16.77
CA PHE A 24 0.25 -12.35 17.81
C PHE A 24 -1.02 -11.66 17.26
N ASP A 25 -0.96 -11.06 16.08
CA ASP A 25 -2.11 -10.37 15.47
C ASP A 25 -3.23 -11.33 15.01
N ARG A 26 -2.91 -12.60 14.82
CA ARG A 26 -3.92 -13.62 14.47
C ARG A 26 -4.66 -14.21 15.67
N ARG A 27 -4.20 -13.96 16.88
CA ARG A 27 -4.83 -14.48 18.10
C ARG A 27 -6.06 -13.66 18.47
N LYS A 28 -7.17 -14.35 18.73
CA LYS A 28 -8.36 -13.71 19.28
C LYS A 28 -8.22 -13.56 20.79
N LEU A 29 -8.79 -12.47 21.33
CA LEU A 29 -8.83 -12.24 22.76
C LEU A 29 -9.58 -13.38 23.46
N PRO A 30 -9.04 -13.96 24.56
CA PRO A 30 -9.76 -14.92 25.37
C PRO A 30 -10.91 -14.22 26.12
N MET A 31 -12.01 -14.92 26.31
CA MET A 31 -13.13 -14.46 27.17
C MET A 31 -12.83 -14.60 28.68
N THR A 32 -11.80 -15.33 29.06
CA THR A 32 -11.31 -15.60 30.41
C THR A 32 -10.20 -14.64 30.82
N PRO A 33 -9.77 -14.60 32.10
CA PRO A 33 -8.71 -13.74 32.56
C PRO A 33 -7.48 -13.77 31.64
N LEU A 34 -6.83 -12.62 31.50
CA LEU A 34 -5.65 -12.47 30.63
C LEU A 34 -4.56 -13.46 31.03
N PRO A 35 -3.88 -14.12 30.08
CA PRO A 35 -2.75 -14.99 30.35
C PRO A 35 -1.61 -14.24 31.08
N GLU A 36 -0.97 -14.87 32.04
CA GLU A 36 0.18 -14.31 32.74
C GLU A 36 1.43 -14.27 31.85
N ASP A 37 1.59 -15.25 30.95
CA ASP A 37 2.73 -15.30 30.02
C ASP A 37 2.48 -14.39 28.80
N PRO A 38 3.31 -13.35 28.57
CA PRO A 38 3.19 -12.50 27.39
C PRO A 38 3.25 -13.25 26.05
N LYS A 39 3.87 -14.41 26.00
CA LYS A 39 3.90 -15.26 24.79
C LYS A 39 2.52 -15.80 24.39
N GLU A 40 1.56 -15.75 25.27
CA GLU A 40 0.17 -16.16 25.02
C GLU A 40 -0.75 -14.99 24.63
N TRP A 41 -0.22 -13.76 24.65
CA TRP A 41 -1.00 -12.55 24.34
C TRP A 41 -1.35 -12.45 22.86
N SER A 42 -2.44 -11.74 22.57
CA SER A 42 -2.75 -11.24 21.22
C SER A 42 -2.03 -9.93 20.94
N GLY A 43 -1.93 -9.55 19.65
CA GLY A 43 -1.38 -8.25 19.25
C GLY A 43 -2.09 -7.08 19.94
N ASP A 44 -3.42 -7.14 20.05
CA ASP A 44 -4.22 -6.12 20.75
C ASP A 44 -3.89 -6.01 22.24
N MET A 45 -3.56 -7.12 22.90
CA MET A 45 -3.16 -7.10 24.31
C MET A 45 -1.82 -6.40 24.50
N PHE A 46 -0.84 -6.64 23.59
CA PHE A 46 0.43 -5.90 23.60
C PHE A 46 0.20 -4.40 23.38
N LYS A 47 -0.57 -4.02 22.37
CA LYS A 47 -0.88 -2.61 22.06
C LYS A 47 -1.54 -1.92 23.26
N ALA A 48 -2.52 -2.57 23.89
CA ALA A 48 -3.20 -2.05 25.08
C ALA A 48 -2.25 -1.89 26.27
N LYS A 49 -1.42 -2.90 26.56
CA LYS A 49 -0.45 -2.87 27.67
C LYS A 49 0.58 -1.77 27.46
N ILE A 50 1.17 -1.67 26.26
CA ILE A 50 2.16 -0.66 25.91
C ILE A 50 1.55 0.75 26.04
N THR A 51 0.33 0.94 25.51
CA THR A 51 -0.36 2.25 25.61
C THR A 51 -0.69 2.62 27.06
N ALA A 52 -1.07 1.67 27.89
CA ALA A 52 -1.33 1.90 29.32
C ALA A 52 -0.03 2.28 30.05
N LEU A 53 1.09 1.65 29.75
CA LEU A 53 2.41 1.98 30.30
C LEU A 53 2.87 3.36 29.85
N VAL A 54 2.69 3.72 28.58
CA VAL A 54 2.95 5.05 28.03
C VAL A 54 2.13 6.11 28.74
N LYS A 55 0.80 5.91 28.89
CA LYS A 55 -0.08 6.81 29.64
C LYS A 55 0.39 7.01 31.08
N SER A 56 0.81 5.93 31.73
CA SER A 56 1.29 6.00 33.12
C SER A 56 2.64 6.71 33.22
N ALA A 57 3.56 6.45 32.29
CA ALA A 57 4.87 7.11 32.24
C ALA A 57 4.79 8.62 32.00
N THR A 58 3.79 9.07 31.26
CA THR A 58 3.55 10.47 30.89
C THR A 58 2.46 11.17 31.73
N ALA A 59 1.98 10.55 32.80
CA ALA A 59 0.85 11.05 33.58
C ALA A 59 1.10 12.42 34.24
N ASP A 60 2.35 12.78 34.54
CA ASP A 60 2.73 14.05 35.16
C ASP A 60 3.98 14.62 34.49
N LEU A 61 3.84 15.06 33.24
CA LEU A 61 4.90 15.69 32.48
C LEU A 61 5.38 17.00 33.14
N ALA A 62 4.51 17.71 33.82
CA ALA A 62 4.88 18.96 34.50
C ALA A 62 5.89 18.72 35.64
N ALA A 63 5.71 17.65 36.43
CA ALA A 63 6.68 17.28 37.45
C ALA A 63 8.00 16.78 36.81
N LEU A 64 7.94 15.97 35.77
CA LEU A 64 9.13 15.50 35.05
C LEU A 64 9.90 16.60 34.37
N ASN A 65 9.23 17.71 33.97
CA ASN A 65 9.85 18.87 33.35
C ASN A 65 10.74 19.68 34.30
N THR A 66 10.60 19.46 35.60
CA THR A 66 11.50 20.10 36.59
C THR A 66 12.90 19.48 36.65
N TYR A 67 13.07 18.28 36.07
CA TYR A 67 14.35 17.56 36.06
C TYR A 67 15.05 17.74 34.71
N GLN A 68 16.35 18.11 34.78
CA GLN A 68 17.17 18.22 33.58
C GLN A 68 17.60 16.83 33.08
N ILE A 69 17.70 16.65 31.75
CA ILE A 69 18.13 15.38 31.13
C ILE A 69 19.51 14.93 31.62
N THR A 70 20.41 15.88 31.96
CA THR A 70 21.74 15.60 32.47
C THR A 70 21.73 14.80 33.78
N GLN A 71 20.65 14.86 34.55
CA GLN A 71 20.52 14.13 35.82
C GLN A 71 20.30 12.61 35.59
N ILE A 72 19.79 12.23 34.41
CA ILE A 72 19.61 10.82 34.03
C ILE A 72 20.57 10.35 32.92
N ALA A 73 21.45 11.26 32.45
CA ALA A 73 22.41 10.95 31.37
C ALA A 73 23.22 9.66 31.61
N PRO A 74 23.66 9.34 32.86
CA PRO A 74 24.36 8.06 33.10
C PRO A 74 23.55 6.79 32.83
N LEU A 75 22.21 6.89 32.75
CA LEU A 75 21.30 5.79 32.42
C LEU A 75 21.04 5.67 30.91
N LEU A 76 21.45 6.69 30.13
CA LEU A 76 21.19 6.76 28.69
C LEU A 76 22.45 6.35 27.92
N THR A 77 22.38 5.26 27.19
CA THR A 77 23.44 4.84 26.28
C THR A 77 23.41 5.70 25.01
N GLY A 78 24.58 6.21 24.60
CA GLY A 78 24.67 7.02 23.38
C GLY A 78 24.21 8.48 23.53
N TYR A 79 24.05 9.00 24.74
CA TYR A 79 23.73 10.40 24.97
C TYR A 79 24.77 11.32 24.32
N VAL A 80 24.30 12.23 23.46
CA VAL A 80 25.12 13.23 22.77
C VAL A 80 24.65 14.62 23.19
N GLU A 81 25.55 15.57 23.24
CA GLU A 81 25.26 16.98 23.67
C GLU A 81 24.14 17.62 22.83
N ASN A 82 24.10 17.32 21.52
CA ASN A 82 23.04 17.79 20.63
C ASN A 82 21.66 17.23 21.00
N TYR A 83 21.60 16.00 21.54
CA TYR A 83 20.38 15.40 22.03
C TYR A 83 19.79 16.18 23.21
N GLY A 84 20.61 16.55 24.17
CA GLY A 84 20.20 17.39 25.33
C GLY A 84 19.70 18.79 24.95
N ARG A 85 20.09 19.32 23.78
CA ARG A 85 19.58 20.58 23.28
C ARG A 85 18.12 20.46 22.79
N ALA A 86 17.79 19.36 22.09
CA ALA A 86 16.44 19.09 21.61
C ALA A 86 15.51 18.57 22.72
N TYR A 87 16.07 17.87 23.71
CA TYR A 87 15.34 17.25 24.82
C TYR A 87 15.98 17.68 26.16
N PRO A 88 15.81 18.96 26.59
CA PRO A 88 16.55 19.49 27.72
C PRO A 88 16.11 18.93 29.08
N THR A 89 14.89 18.39 29.16
CA THR A 89 14.29 17.88 30.40
C THR A 89 13.95 16.41 30.31
N VAL A 90 13.77 15.77 31.46
CA VAL A 90 13.31 14.37 31.54
C VAL A 90 11.92 14.23 30.92
N ALA A 91 11.04 15.23 31.04
CA ALA A 91 9.73 15.23 30.39
C ALA A 91 9.85 15.15 28.87
N ALA A 92 10.74 15.99 28.27
CA ALA A 92 10.92 15.98 26.81
C ALA A 92 11.44 14.62 26.30
N PHE A 93 12.40 14.01 27.02
CA PHE A 93 12.92 12.68 26.71
C PHE A 93 11.84 11.59 26.81
N VAL A 94 11.13 11.55 27.94
CA VAL A 94 10.06 10.58 28.19
C VAL A 94 8.95 10.70 27.14
N THR A 95 8.62 11.93 26.72
CA THR A 95 7.60 12.16 25.70
C THR A 95 8.02 11.63 24.34
N GLU A 96 9.24 11.93 23.91
CA GLU A 96 9.76 11.48 22.60
C GLU A 96 9.80 9.95 22.53
N ASP A 97 10.34 9.30 23.57
CA ASP A 97 10.40 7.84 23.66
C ASP A 97 9.00 7.21 23.68
N ALA A 98 8.08 7.82 24.44
CA ALA A 98 6.68 7.41 24.52
C ALA A 98 5.95 7.50 23.17
N LEU A 99 6.17 8.60 22.43
CA LEU A 99 5.59 8.79 21.07
C LEU A 99 6.10 7.71 20.10
N GLY A 100 7.41 7.42 20.09
CA GLY A 100 8.02 6.40 19.25
C GLY A 100 7.57 4.97 19.58
N LEU A 101 7.22 4.70 20.86
CA LEU A 101 6.69 3.37 21.25
C LEU A 101 5.34 3.03 20.65
N ILE A 102 4.47 4.02 20.46
CA ILE A 102 3.08 3.83 20.00
C ILE A 102 2.82 4.35 18.58
N GLU A 103 3.84 4.86 17.88
CA GLU A 103 3.71 5.41 16.52
C GLU A 103 3.19 4.37 15.52
N ASP A 104 3.79 3.17 15.51
CA ASP A 104 3.44 2.11 14.57
C ASP A 104 1.99 1.61 14.72
N TYR A 105 1.36 1.84 15.87
CA TYR A 105 -0.01 1.38 16.13
C TYR A 105 -1.06 2.28 15.48
N GLU A 106 -0.66 3.48 15.07
CA GLU A 106 -1.49 4.45 14.35
C GLU A 106 -1.40 4.29 12.83
N SER A 107 -0.26 3.79 12.32
CA SER A 107 0.03 3.73 10.88
C SER A 107 -0.91 2.80 10.10
N ASN A 108 -1.56 1.85 10.74
CA ASN A 108 -2.54 0.96 10.11
C ASN A 108 -3.92 1.62 9.88
N THR A 109 -4.13 2.86 10.35
CA THR A 109 -5.43 3.56 10.25
C THR A 109 -5.38 4.84 9.40
N SER A 110 -4.24 5.23 8.86
CA SER A 110 -3.98 6.64 8.51
C SER A 110 -3.78 6.96 7.04
N ALA A 111 -4.54 6.45 6.11
CA ALA A 111 -4.35 6.92 4.75
C ALA A 111 -5.58 7.53 4.07
N ILE A 112 -6.75 7.49 4.69
CA ILE A 112 -7.91 8.25 4.23
C ILE A 112 -8.12 9.43 5.19
N PRO A 113 -8.35 10.67 4.69
CA PRO A 113 -8.61 11.83 5.52
C PRO A 113 -9.97 11.79 6.23
N PHE A 114 -10.58 10.63 6.31
CA PHE A 114 -11.82 10.42 7.04
C PHE A 114 -11.52 10.30 8.53
N ARG A 115 -12.30 11.00 9.32
CA ARG A 115 -12.31 10.88 10.78
C ARG A 115 -12.91 9.54 11.21
N GLY A 116 -12.24 8.44 10.86
CA GLY A 116 -12.52 7.15 11.48
C GLY A 116 -12.26 7.30 12.97
N LYS A 117 -13.22 6.96 13.81
CA LYS A 117 -12.95 6.79 15.24
C LYS A 117 -11.99 5.60 15.35
N ALA A 118 -10.86 5.82 16.02
CA ALA A 118 -9.87 4.79 16.26
C ALA A 118 -10.52 3.50 16.79
N ASP A 119 -9.96 2.36 16.41
CA ASP A 119 -10.45 1.07 16.88
C ASP A 119 -10.52 1.02 18.41
N LYS A 120 -11.74 1.02 18.95
CA LYS A 120 -12.00 0.95 20.39
C LYS A 120 -12.04 -0.48 20.93
N SER A 121 -11.56 -1.48 20.17
CA SER A 121 -11.67 -2.89 20.53
C SER A 121 -11.14 -3.22 21.94
N ILE A 122 -10.30 -2.34 22.52
CA ILE A 122 -9.77 -2.48 23.88
C ILE A 122 -9.91 -1.18 24.70
N GLY A 123 -10.70 -0.21 24.25
CA GLY A 123 -10.90 1.06 24.94
C GLY A 123 -9.68 1.99 24.92
N VAL A 124 -8.73 1.78 24.01
CA VAL A 124 -7.49 2.53 23.89
C VAL A 124 -7.49 3.33 22.60
N ASP A 125 -7.61 4.65 22.71
CA ASP A 125 -7.39 5.58 21.61
C ASP A 125 -5.91 5.98 21.57
N VAL A 126 -5.15 5.30 20.70
CA VAL A 126 -3.71 5.57 20.54
C VAL A 126 -3.47 6.95 19.94
N ALA A 127 -4.25 7.33 18.92
CA ALA A 127 -4.09 8.62 18.22
C ALA A 127 -4.40 9.80 19.15
N GLU A 128 -5.46 9.69 19.98
CA GLU A 128 -5.79 10.71 21.00
C GLU A 128 -4.70 10.79 22.06
N THR A 129 -4.16 9.64 22.49
CA THR A 129 -3.09 9.55 23.46
C THR A 129 -1.82 10.24 22.96
N ARG A 130 -1.38 9.92 21.73
CA ARG A 130 -0.21 10.56 21.09
C ARG A 130 -0.38 12.07 21.02
N ARG A 131 -1.52 12.53 20.52
CA ARG A 131 -1.82 13.95 20.38
C ARG A 131 -1.79 14.66 21.73
N LYS A 132 -2.45 14.10 22.73
CA LYS A 132 -2.51 14.70 24.08
C LYS A 132 -1.15 14.84 24.72
N ILE A 133 -0.33 13.79 24.68
CA ILE A 133 1.03 13.79 25.24
C ILE A 133 1.91 14.82 24.52
N CYS A 134 1.83 14.86 23.18
CA CYS A 134 2.57 15.81 22.36
C CYS A 134 2.16 17.27 22.61
N ASP A 135 0.84 17.55 22.66
CA ASP A 135 0.31 18.89 22.90
C ASP A 135 0.67 19.39 24.31
N GLU A 136 0.64 18.53 25.33
CA GLU A 136 1.04 18.87 26.70
C GLU A 136 2.54 19.20 26.79
N MET A 137 3.39 18.38 26.17
CA MET A 137 4.84 18.64 26.15
C MET A 137 5.19 19.89 25.34
N LEU A 138 4.52 20.12 24.21
CA LEU A 138 4.68 21.33 23.41
C LEU A 138 4.35 22.58 24.22
N ALA A 139 3.25 22.56 24.98
CA ALA A 139 2.88 23.66 25.87
C ALA A 139 3.92 23.93 26.97
N LEU A 140 4.49 22.86 27.56
CA LEU A 140 5.58 22.99 28.53
C LEU A 140 6.84 23.60 27.91
N ALA A 141 7.25 23.10 26.73
CA ALA A 141 8.42 23.63 26.01
C ALA A 141 8.23 25.10 25.61
N GLN A 142 7.03 25.50 25.22
CA GLN A 142 6.69 26.91 24.93
C GLN A 142 6.77 27.78 26.16
N LYS A 143 6.30 27.31 27.32
CA LYS A 143 6.41 28.03 28.60
C LYS A 143 7.86 28.24 28.99
N ASP A 144 8.71 27.24 28.72
CA ASP A 144 10.15 27.31 29.07
C ASP A 144 10.97 28.13 28.04
N GLY A 145 10.37 28.43 26.87
CA GLY A 145 11.02 29.21 25.81
C GLY A 145 12.18 28.48 25.09
N ASN A 146 12.24 27.14 25.18
CA ASN A 146 13.30 26.37 24.54
C ASN A 146 12.92 26.06 23.08
N VAL A 147 13.36 26.90 22.14
CA VAL A 147 12.98 26.78 20.72
C VAL A 147 13.42 25.47 20.06
N PRO A 148 14.62 24.91 20.25
CA PRO A 148 14.97 23.60 19.72
C PRO A 148 13.99 22.50 20.16
N CYS A 149 13.57 22.50 21.42
CA CYS A 149 12.58 21.56 21.96
C CYS A 149 11.18 21.81 21.37
N ILE A 150 10.75 23.08 21.29
CA ILE A 150 9.49 23.47 20.65
C ILE A 150 9.43 22.97 19.22
N VAL A 151 10.46 23.22 18.40
CA VAL A 151 10.52 22.79 17.00
C VAL A 151 10.45 21.27 16.88
N ASN A 152 11.08 20.54 17.80
CA ASN A 152 11.02 19.09 17.83
C ASN A 152 9.57 18.58 17.98
N PHE A 153 8.84 19.09 18.97
CA PHE A 153 7.45 18.66 19.19
C PHE A 153 6.46 19.25 18.18
N ILE A 154 6.77 20.35 17.49
CA ILE A 154 6.03 20.79 16.30
C ILE A 154 6.15 19.74 15.19
N ILE A 155 7.34 19.19 14.95
CA ILE A 155 7.57 18.14 13.96
C ILE A 155 6.78 16.89 14.34
N SER A 156 6.94 16.36 15.55
CA SER A 156 6.20 15.20 16.05
C SER A 156 4.67 15.41 15.95
N ARG A 157 4.20 16.63 16.22
CA ARG A 157 2.79 17.00 16.10
C ARG A 157 2.32 17.05 14.65
N SER A 158 3.19 17.50 13.72
CA SER A 158 2.87 17.57 12.30
C SER A 158 2.57 16.18 11.69
N ASP A 159 3.27 15.14 12.17
CA ASP A 159 3.08 13.77 11.72
C ASP A 159 1.71 13.19 12.11
N MET A 160 1.03 13.82 13.08
CA MET A 160 -0.32 13.46 13.52
C MET A 160 -1.42 14.28 12.83
N ILE A 161 -1.08 15.06 11.82
CA ILE A 161 -2.00 15.92 11.04
C ILE A 161 -2.21 15.31 9.66
N PRO A 162 -3.44 15.32 9.13
CA PRO A 162 -3.70 14.87 7.77
C PRO A 162 -2.79 15.58 6.75
N ALA A 163 -2.23 14.83 5.81
CA ALA A 163 -1.25 15.33 4.83
C ALA A 163 -1.69 16.62 4.10
N ALA A 164 -3.00 16.76 3.82
CA ALA A 164 -3.56 17.96 3.18
C ALA A 164 -3.43 19.24 4.04
N GLN A 165 -3.33 19.12 5.37
CA GLN A 165 -3.25 20.23 6.31
C GLN A 165 -1.83 20.42 6.88
N GLN A 166 -0.96 19.44 6.68
CA GLN A 166 0.37 19.40 7.27
C GLN A 166 1.26 20.57 6.81
N TYR A 167 1.19 20.91 5.51
CA TYR A 167 1.92 22.06 4.96
C TYR A 167 1.54 23.37 5.65
N ASP A 168 0.24 23.67 5.74
CA ASP A 168 -0.25 24.91 6.32
C ASP A 168 0.11 25.02 7.81
N TYR A 169 0.02 23.92 8.55
CA TYR A 169 0.46 23.85 9.94
C TYR A 169 1.95 24.16 10.07
N LEU A 170 2.82 23.50 9.29
CA LEU A 170 4.27 23.73 9.36
C LEU A 170 4.65 25.16 9.02
N MET A 171 4.03 25.74 7.99
CA MET A 171 4.28 27.14 7.60
C MET A 171 3.79 28.13 8.66
N GLN A 172 2.64 27.88 9.29
CA GLN A 172 2.15 28.69 10.41
C GLN A 172 3.10 28.66 11.60
N GLN A 173 3.61 27.47 11.94
CA GLN A 173 4.59 27.34 13.03
C GLN A 173 5.92 27.99 12.68
N TYR A 174 6.38 27.85 11.43
CA TYR A 174 7.58 28.53 10.95
C TYR A 174 7.45 30.07 11.10
N GLU A 175 6.35 30.68 10.69
CA GLU A 175 6.15 32.14 10.85
C GLU A 175 6.22 32.60 12.30
N THR A 176 5.78 31.75 13.24
CA THR A 176 5.86 32.06 14.69
C THR A 176 7.30 32.06 15.21
N TYR A 177 8.14 31.17 14.65
CA TYR A 177 9.51 30.95 15.13
C TYR A 177 10.60 31.33 14.11
N LYS A 178 10.27 32.08 13.05
CA LYS A 178 11.17 32.36 11.90
C LYS A 178 12.49 33.01 12.23
N ASP A 179 12.55 33.73 13.34
CA ASP A 179 13.77 34.42 13.81
C ASP A 179 14.80 33.44 14.43
N TYR A 180 14.46 32.17 14.55
CA TYR A 180 15.31 31.14 15.09
C TYR A 180 15.81 30.17 14.01
N SER A 181 17.12 29.94 13.99
CA SER A 181 17.74 29.04 13.01
C SER A 181 17.22 27.62 13.08
N ASP A 182 16.89 27.11 14.27
CA ASP A 182 16.33 25.76 14.43
C ASP A 182 14.99 25.60 13.68
N ALA A 183 14.12 26.62 13.72
CA ALA A 183 12.88 26.62 12.98
C ALA A 183 13.12 26.63 11.46
N ALA A 184 13.99 27.52 10.97
CA ALA A 184 14.31 27.59 9.54
C ALA A 184 14.96 26.31 9.03
N MET A 185 15.91 25.73 9.77
CA MET A 185 16.67 24.55 9.35
C MET A 185 15.87 23.26 9.39
N ARG A 186 14.76 23.18 10.11
CA ARG A 186 13.99 21.96 10.31
C ARG A 186 12.57 22.03 9.73
N LEU A 187 11.85 23.13 9.93
CA LEU A 187 10.46 23.24 9.47
C LEU A 187 10.36 23.52 7.97
N LEU A 188 11.20 24.38 7.39
CA LEU A 188 11.15 24.68 5.95
C LEU A 188 11.50 23.47 5.07
N PRO A 189 12.56 22.69 5.33
CA PRO A 189 12.84 21.48 4.59
C PRO A 189 11.72 20.44 4.69
N LEU A 190 11.11 20.31 5.88
CA LEU A 190 9.98 19.40 6.07
C LEU A 190 8.75 19.88 5.29
N ALA A 191 8.41 21.18 5.36
CA ALA A 191 7.33 21.76 4.56
C ALA A 191 7.58 21.60 3.05
N ALA A 192 8.83 21.73 2.59
CA ALA A 192 9.20 21.48 1.21
C ALA A 192 9.00 20.00 0.82
N GLY A 193 9.36 19.07 1.69
CA GLY A 193 9.09 17.63 1.50
C GLY A 193 7.60 17.32 1.39
N VAL A 194 6.80 17.83 2.33
CA VAL A 194 5.33 17.68 2.33
C VAL A 194 4.72 18.28 1.07
N TYR A 195 5.15 19.50 0.69
CA TYR A 195 4.68 20.16 -0.53
C TYR A 195 4.96 19.30 -1.78
N LEU A 196 6.18 18.81 -1.96
CA LEU A 196 6.57 17.99 -3.10
C LEU A 196 5.80 16.65 -3.12
N TYR A 197 5.65 16.01 -1.96
CA TYR A 197 4.93 14.74 -1.85
C TYR A 197 3.44 14.85 -2.17
N THR A 198 2.77 15.86 -1.63
CA THR A 198 1.32 16.04 -1.82
C THR A 198 0.95 16.48 -3.23
N ASN A 199 1.80 17.29 -3.89
CA ASN A 199 1.49 17.82 -5.21
C ASN A 199 1.93 16.92 -6.38
N THR A 200 2.88 16.01 -6.17
CA THR A 200 3.26 15.03 -7.21
C THR A 200 2.29 13.86 -7.33
N ARG A 201 1.50 13.58 -6.29
CA ARG A 201 0.57 12.44 -6.25
C ARG A 201 -0.90 12.81 -6.43
N ALA A 202 -1.29 14.01 -6.04
CA ALA A 202 -2.63 14.53 -6.32
C ALA A 202 -2.61 15.18 -7.70
N GLY A 203 -3.40 14.70 -8.64
CA GLY A 203 -3.73 15.44 -9.85
C GLY A 203 -4.37 16.77 -9.42
N ALA A 204 -3.55 17.83 -9.29
CA ALA A 204 -3.92 19.06 -8.62
C ALA A 204 -5.03 19.77 -9.40
N SER A 205 -6.26 19.70 -8.90
CA SER A 205 -7.40 20.45 -9.41
C SER A 205 -7.40 21.93 -9.00
N ASP A 206 -6.59 22.33 -7.98
CA ASP A 206 -6.51 23.69 -7.45
C ASP A 206 -5.16 24.35 -7.73
N GLY A 207 -4.89 24.62 -9.02
CA GLY A 207 -3.62 25.22 -9.48
C GLY A 207 -3.21 26.48 -8.72
N ASP A 208 -4.16 27.33 -8.37
CA ASP A 208 -3.88 28.61 -7.69
C ASP A 208 -3.38 28.43 -6.25
N ILE A 209 -3.96 27.51 -5.48
CA ILE A 209 -3.54 27.23 -4.09
C ILE A 209 -2.15 26.63 -4.07
N VAL A 210 -1.88 25.68 -4.97
CA VAL A 210 -0.58 25.01 -5.12
C VAL A 210 0.50 26.04 -5.45
N GLN A 211 0.21 26.97 -6.36
CA GLN A 211 1.13 28.05 -6.75
C GLN A 211 1.39 29.03 -5.59
N ALA A 212 0.34 29.43 -4.87
CA ALA A 212 0.47 30.29 -3.71
C ALA A 212 1.36 29.70 -2.62
N ARG A 213 1.16 28.41 -2.30
CA ARG A 213 2.00 27.65 -1.33
C ARG A 213 3.45 27.55 -1.79
N ARG A 214 3.67 27.26 -3.08
CA ARG A 214 5.03 27.19 -3.65
C ARG A 214 5.75 28.51 -3.55
N LYS A 215 5.09 29.62 -3.89
CA LYS A 215 5.64 30.96 -3.76
C LYS A 215 5.98 31.29 -2.32
N GLN A 216 5.06 31.11 -1.38
CA GLN A 216 5.27 31.33 0.04
C GLN A 216 6.51 30.59 0.55
N LEU A 217 6.62 29.30 0.20
CA LEU A 217 7.75 28.46 0.61
C LEU A 217 9.08 28.96 0.03
N CYS A 218 9.11 29.37 -1.24
CA CYS A 218 10.30 29.94 -1.86
C CYS A 218 10.72 31.25 -1.20
N ASP A 219 9.77 32.15 -0.98
CA ASP A 219 10.04 33.45 -0.33
C ASP A 219 10.63 33.23 1.09
N SER A 220 10.07 32.29 1.84
CA SER A 220 10.56 31.92 3.18
C SER A 220 11.95 31.26 3.15
N LEU A 221 12.20 30.37 2.19
CA LEU A 221 13.52 29.75 2.02
C LEU A 221 14.57 30.77 1.55
N GLU A 222 14.25 31.72 0.68
CA GLU A 222 15.14 32.80 0.26
C GLU A 222 15.55 33.66 1.44
N ALA A 223 14.58 34.10 2.26
CA ALA A 223 14.84 34.89 3.46
C ALA A 223 15.73 34.11 4.43
N ALA A 224 15.44 32.82 4.65
CA ALA A 224 16.23 31.98 5.55
C ALA A 224 17.65 31.70 5.01
N VAL A 225 17.83 31.49 3.70
CA VAL A 225 19.15 31.36 3.08
C VAL A 225 19.96 32.64 3.23
N ALA A 226 19.35 33.81 3.05
CA ALA A 226 20.02 35.11 3.25
C ALA A 226 20.41 35.34 4.71
N ALA A 227 19.55 34.95 5.66
CA ALA A 227 19.82 35.13 7.10
C ALA A 227 20.87 34.17 7.65
N TYR A 228 20.84 32.90 7.23
CA TYR A 228 21.65 31.84 7.84
C TYR A 228 22.76 31.29 6.95
N HIS A 229 22.86 31.72 5.69
CA HIS A 229 23.87 31.29 4.72
C HIS A 229 24.01 29.75 4.56
N SER A 230 22.89 29.02 4.74
CA SER A 230 22.87 27.56 4.78
C SER A 230 22.83 26.96 3.40
N SER A 231 23.81 26.11 3.06
CA SER A 231 23.82 25.30 1.83
C SER A 231 22.67 24.26 1.80
N TYR A 232 22.25 23.77 2.97
CA TYR A 232 21.13 22.86 3.13
C TYR A 232 19.79 23.51 2.74
N LEU A 233 19.50 24.71 3.24
CA LEU A 233 18.31 25.48 2.85
C LEU A 233 18.36 25.86 1.37
N LYS A 234 19.54 26.25 0.86
CA LYS A 234 19.75 26.55 -0.55
C LYS A 234 19.43 25.34 -1.45
N TYR A 235 19.78 24.13 -1.02
CA TYR A 235 19.45 22.92 -1.75
C TYR A 235 17.93 22.74 -1.91
N HIS A 236 17.14 22.93 -0.84
CA HIS A 236 15.68 22.86 -0.90
C HIS A 236 15.07 23.96 -1.77
N LEU A 237 15.59 25.16 -1.69
CA LEU A 237 15.20 26.28 -2.55
C LEU A 237 15.46 25.96 -4.05
N CYS A 238 16.65 25.44 -4.36
CA CYS A 238 17.00 25.06 -5.73
C CYS A 238 16.04 24.00 -6.28
N LYS A 239 15.66 23.00 -5.48
CA LYS A 239 14.68 21.99 -5.90
C LYS A 239 13.33 22.58 -6.31
N LEU A 240 12.86 23.63 -5.65
CA LEU A 240 11.59 24.30 -6.00
C LEU A 240 11.71 25.18 -7.25
N LYS A 241 12.92 25.63 -7.60
CA LYS A 241 13.19 26.50 -8.74
C LYS A 241 13.77 25.81 -9.95
N ILE A 242 13.99 24.49 -9.87
CA ILE A 242 14.52 23.72 -10.99
C ILE A 242 13.61 23.83 -12.21
N GLN A 243 14.20 23.99 -13.38
CA GLN A 243 13.50 23.93 -14.64
C GLN A 243 13.27 22.48 -15.02
N LYS A 244 12.01 22.09 -15.18
CA LYS A 244 11.66 20.69 -15.49
C LYS A 244 10.53 20.64 -16.52
N VAL A 245 10.63 19.67 -17.42
CA VAL A 245 9.55 19.26 -18.31
C VAL A 245 9.39 17.76 -18.18
N SER A 246 8.17 17.30 -18.03
CA SER A 246 7.83 15.88 -18.08
C SER A 246 6.70 15.64 -19.07
N PHE A 247 6.64 14.41 -19.58
CA PHE A 247 5.68 14.01 -20.60
C PHE A 247 4.82 12.85 -20.13
N THR A 248 3.57 12.90 -20.58
CA THR A 248 2.69 11.72 -20.58
C THR A 248 2.31 11.43 -22.03
N VAL A 249 2.70 10.27 -22.53
CA VAL A 249 2.38 9.73 -23.85
C VAL A 249 1.83 8.31 -23.70
N GLN A 250 1.11 7.83 -24.70
CA GLN A 250 0.77 6.41 -24.80
C GLN A 250 1.99 5.64 -25.32
N ASP A 251 2.21 4.41 -24.85
CA ASP A 251 3.33 3.57 -25.33
C ASP A 251 3.18 3.21 -26.81
N GLN A 252 1.93 3.22 -27.34
CA GLN A 252 1.60 2.90 -28.69
C GLN A 252 0.47 3.76 -29.24
N TYR A 253 0.62 4.20 -30.50
CA TYR A 253 -0.42 4.87 -31.30
C TYR A 253 -0.71 4.07 -32.56
N LEU A 254 -1.93 4.16 -33.10
CA LEU A 254 -2.24 3.64 -34.41
C LEU A 254 -1.72 4.58 -35.51
N SER A 255 -1.47 4.04 -36.71
CA SER A 255 -0.99 4.82 -37.84
C SER A 255 -1.96 5.94 -38.29
N THR A 256 -3.20 5.89 -37.86
CA THR A 256 -4.25 6.88 -38.13
C THR A 256 -4.42 7.89 -37.01
N ASP A 257 -3.81 7.68 -35.87
CA ASP A 257 -4.02 8.49 -34.68
C ASP A 257 -3.12 9.71 -34.67
N SER A 258 -3.67 10.84 -34.24
CA SER A 258 -2.86 11.99 -33.85
C SER A 258 -2.13 11.65 -32.54
N ILE A 259 -0.85 11.99 -32.46
CA ILE A 259 -0.02 11.75 -31.29
C ILE A 259 -0.30 12.86 -30.28
N LYS A 260 -0.96 12.51 -29.18
CA LYS A 260 -1.29 13.44 -28.10
C LYS A 260 -0.24 13.32 -27.01
N VAL A 261 0.42 14.43 -26.69
CA VAL A 261 1.45 14.53 -25.66
C VAL A 261 0.97 15.51 -24.60
N SER A 262 0.78 15.05 -23.38
CA SER A 262 0.57 15.95 -22.24
C SER A 262 1.93 16.37 -21.70
N VAL A 263 2.12 17.66 -21.53
CA VAL A 263 3.38 18.29 -21.14
C VAL A 263 3.16 19.01 -19.81
N ASP A 264 3.85 18.58 -18.78
CA ASP A 264 3.91 19.28 -17.51
C ASP A 264 5.23 20.05 -17.44
N VAL A 265 5.16 21.35 -17.18
CA VAL A 265 6.34 22.22 -17.07
C VAL A 265 6.45 22.82 -15.67
N GLU A 266 7.68 22.97 -15.21
CA GLU A 266 8.01 23.69 -13.99
C GLU A 266 9.07 24.75 -14.28
N ASN A 267 8.78 26.00 -13.91
CA ASN A 267 9.70 27.15 -14.00
C ASN A 267 10.22 27.48 -15.40
N ILE A 268 9.46 27.12 -16.45
CA ILE A 268 9.81 27.36 -17.85
C ILE A 268 8.63 28.03 -18.55
N ASN A 269 8.81 29.27 -19.03
CA ASN A 269 7.79 30.01 -19.75
C ASN A 269 7.68 29.61 -21.22
N THR A 270 8.80 29.19 -21.82
CA THR A 270 8.82 28.76 -23.23
C THR A 270 9.67 27.51 -23.34
N SER A 271 9.10 26.47 -23.91
CA SER A 271 9.81 25.24 -24.28
C SER A 271 9.43 24.84 -25.70
N TYR A 272 10.26 24.02 -26.31
CA TYR A 272 10.02 23.44 -27.64
C TYR A 272 9.91 21.93 -27.47
N ILE A 273 8.81 21.35 -27.95
CA ILE A 273 8.59 19.92 -27.92
C ILE A 273 8.87 19.37 -29.30
N HIS A 274 9.95 18.62 -29.41
CA HIS A 274 10.44 18.03 -30.64
C HIS A 274 9.94 16.62 -30.79
N LEU A 275 9.51 16.24 -31.99
CA LEU A 275 9.21 14.87 -32.36
C LEU A 275 10.33 14.31 -33.22
N TYR A 276 10.92 13.22 -32.76
CA TYR A 276 11.97 12.49 -33.46
C TYR A 276 11.48 11.13 -33.92
N ARG A 277 11.91 10.72 -35.11
CA ARG A 277 11.88 9.32 -35.51
C ARG A 277 13.21 8.68 -35.15
N ILE A 278 13.20 7.58 -34.40
CA ILE A 278 14.41 6.91 -33.90
C ILE A 278 14.56 5.50 -34.49
N PRO A 279 15.79 4.97 -34.60
CA PRO A 279 16.04 3.62 -35.08
C PRO A 279 15.38 2.55 -34.24
N GLU A 280 15.04 1.40 -34.87
CA GLU A 280 14.33 0.28 -34.21
C GLU A 280 15.22 -0.57 -33.30
N ASP A 281 16.52 -0.62 -33.58
CA ASP A 281 17.51 -1.49 -32.95
C ASP A 281 18.17 -0.91 -31.71
N LEU A 282 17.84 0.31 -31.38
CA LEU A 282 18.37 0.98 -30.19
C LEU A 282 17.79 0.39 -28.89
N ASP A 283 18.64 0.23 -27.87
CA ASP A 283 18.30 -0.44 -26.60
C ASP A 283 17.39 0.44 -25.71
N ASP A 284 16.26 -0.08 -25.25
CA ASP A 284 15.21 0.67 -24.55
C ASP A 284 15.64 1.28 -23.20
N PHE A 285 16.75 0.79 -22.63
CA PHE A 285 17.17 1.17 -21.26
C PHE A 285 18.28 2.25 -21.18
N ARG A 286 18.74 2.80 -22.30
CA ARG A 286 19.92 3.67 -22.31
C ARG A 286 19.77 5.03 -22.97
N TYR A 287 18.54 5.44 -23.33
CA TYR A 287 18.37 6.72 -24.01
C TYR A 287 18.50 7.89 -23.04
N ASN A 288 19.56 8.67 -23.26
CA ASN A 288 19.56 10.07 -22.90
C ASN A 288 19.07 10.91 -24.10
N VAL A 289 18.67 12.13 -23.82
CA VAL A 289 18.17 13.07 -24.84
C VAL A 289 19.20 13.33 -25.93
N GLU A 290 20.49 13.33 -25.60
CA GLU A 290 21.60 13.54 -26.53
C GLU A 290 21.63 12.45 -27.60
N GLN A 291 21.45 11.20 -27.18
CA GLN A 291 21.45 10.04 -28.08
C GLN A 291 20.23 10.05 -29.03
N ILE A 292 19.07 10.51 -28.54
CA ILE A 292 17.89 10.68 -29.38
C ILE A 292 18.17 11.74 -30.49
N ILE A 293 18.90 12.80 -30.16
CA ILE A 293 19.26 13.86 -31.10
C ILE A 293 20.30 13.36 -32.09
N GLU A 294 21.32 12.61 -31.65
CA GLU A 294 22.40 12.10 -32.48
C GLU A 294 21.93 11.04 -33.49
N ASP A 295 21.15 10.07 -33.03
CA ASP A 295 20.76 8.89 -33.83
C ASP A 295 19.36 9.07 -34.49
N GLY A 296 18.56 10.01 -34.04
CA GLY A 296 17.21 10.26 -34.54
C GLY A 296 17.15 11.26 -35.68
N THR A 297 16.00 11.33 -36.30
CA THR A 297 15.66 12.35 -37.30
C THR A 297 14.55 13.23 -36.76
N GLU A 298 14.81 14.52 -36.57
CA GLU A 298 13.78 15.48 -36.18
C GLU A 298 12.74 15.62 -37.29
N LEU A 299 11.47 15.46 -36.95
CA LEU A 299 10.34 15.62 -37.86
C LEU A 299 9.73 16.99 -37.77
N CYS A 300 9.51 17.49 -36.55
CA CYS A 300 9.00 18.82 -36.28
C CYS A 300 9.22 19.21 -34.80
N ALA A 301 9.07 20.51 -34.52
CA ALA A 301 9.05 21.01 -33.15
C ALA A 301 7.88 21.99 -32.97
N ILE A 302 7.21 21.89 -31.85
CA ILE A 302 6.06 22.73 -31.50
C ILE A 302 6.44 23.57 -30.27
N PRO A 303 6.33 24.92 -30.34
CA PRO A 303 6.56 25.76 -29.19
C PRO A 303 5.42 25.65 -28.18
N VAL A 304 5.75 25.51 -26.91
CA VAL A 304 4.82 25.56 -25.78
C VAL A 304 5.14 26.82 -24.98
N LYS A 305 4.15 27.67 -24.79
CA LYS A 305 4.25 28.86 -23.96
C LYS A 305 3.28 28.75 -22.79
N ILE A 306 3.80 28.97 -21.60
CA ILE A 306 3.03 28.97 -20.36
C ILE A 306 3.46 30.20 -19.58
N ASP A 307 2.53 31.14 -19.37
CA ASP A 307 2.83 32.34 -18.61
C ASP A 307 2.88 32.03 -17.11
N GLY A 308 3.98 32.41 -16.47
CA GLY A 308 4.14 32.22 -15.05
C GLY A 308 5.35 32.97 -14.51
N THR A 309 5.32 33.27 -13.21
CA THR A 309 6.45 33.85 -12.47
C THR A 309 7.07 32.77 -11.60
N VAL A 310 8.36 32.50 -11.78
CA VAL A 310 9.11 31.49 -10.98
C VAL A 310 8.98 31.78 -9.49
N PRO A 311 8.57 30.81 -8.66
CA PRO A 311 8.29 29.41 -8.99
C PRO A 311 6.86 29.20 -9.52
N PHE A 312 6.70 28.44 -10.60
CA PHE A 312 5.40 28.07 -11.12
C PHE A 312 5.42 26.68 -11.76
N SER A 313 4.25 26.09 -11.94
CA SER A 313 4.01 24.91 -12.76
C SER A 313 2.85 25.14 -13.71
N GLY A 314 2.83 24.43 -14.83
CA GLY A 314 1.77 24.54 -15.80
C GLY A 314 1.68 23.28 -16.65
N LYS A 315 0.51 23.14 -17.33
CA LYS A 315 0.23 22.01 -18.21
C LYS A 315 -0.12 22.49 -19.60
N ALA A 316 0.33 21.76 -20.59
CA ALA A 316 -0.05 21.98 -21.99
C ALA A 316 -0.28 20.64 -22.69
N ASN A 317 -1.11 20.66 -23.73
CA ASN A 317 -1.29 19.52 -24.60
C ASN A 317 -0.74 19.87 -25.98
N VAL A 318 0.15 19.03 -26.47
CA VAL A 318 0.73 19.10 -27.80
C VAL A 318 0.17 17.97 -28.63
N VAL A 319 -0.23 18.27 -29.87
CA VAL A 319 -0.78 17.28 -30.79
C VAL A 319 0.04 17.28 -32.07
N PHE A 320 0.68 16.15 -32.36
CA PHE A 320 1.35 15.93 -33.65
C PHE A 320 0.43 15.17 -34.60
N PRO A 321 0.56 15.40 -35.92
CA PRO A 321 -0.22 14.66 -36.90
C PRO A 321 0.11 13.17 -36.88
N PRO A 322 -0.77 12.30 -37.42
CA PRO A 322 -0.52 10.89 -37.57
C PRO A 322 0.83 10.59 -38.24
N GLN A 323 1.53 9.59 -37.75
CA GLN A 323 2.85 9.19 -38.23
C GLN A 323 2.81 7.80 -38.87
N GLY A 324 3.75 7.50 -39.74
CA GLY A 324 3.93 6.14 -40.28
C GLY A 324 4.44 5.15 -39.23
N TYR A 325 4.41 3.87 -39.54
CA TYR A 325 4.96 2.83 -38.67
C TYR A 325 6.41 3.10 -38.30
N GLY A 326 6.74 2.92 -37.04
CA GLY A 326 8.08 3.10 -36.53
C GLY A 326 8.13 3.46 -35.06
N ARG A 327 9.32 3.78 -34.61
CA ARG A 327 9.63 4.19 -33.26
C ARG A 327 9.90 5.68 -33.20
N TYR A 328 9.35 6.33 -32.20
CA TYR A 328 9.40 7.78 -32.06
C TYR A 328 9.79 8.17 -30.64
N ALA A 329 10.33 9.39 -30.53
CA ALA A 329 10.62 10.02 -29.26
C ALA A 329 10.14 11.46 -29.26
N VAL A 330 9.68 11.95 -28.12
CA VAL A 330 9.51 13.37 -27.86
C VAL A 330 10.56 13.83 -26.87
N ILE A 331 11.15 15.00 -27.11
CA ILE A 331 12.08 15.65 -26.19
C ILE A 331 11.68 17.11 -25.97
N ALA A 332 12.12 17.70 -24.86
CA ALA A 332 11.93 19.12 -24.58
C ALA A 332 13.26 19.87 -24.54
N THR A 333 13.24 21.06 -25.11
CA THR A 333 14.36 22.00 -25.05
C THR A 333 13.87 23.40 -24.70
N SER A 334 14.75 24.24 -24.16
CA SER A 334 14.46 25.66 -23.92
C SER A 334 14.62 26.51 -25.18
N THR A 335 15.38 26.02 -26.16
CA THR A 335 15.67 26.68 -27.44
C THR A 335 15.22 25.82 -28.63
N ARG A 336 14.87 26.45 -29.73
CA ARG A 336 14.37 25.77 -30.96
C ARG A 336 15.46 24.91 -31.63
N ASP A 337 16.71 25.27 -31.47
CA ASP A 337 17.86 24.62 -32.10
C ASP A 337 18.49 23.48 -31.30
N THR A 338 17.79 22.99 -30.29
CA THR A 338 18.23 21.92 -29.39
C THR A 338 19.48 22.21 -28.55
N SER A 339 20.08 23.42 -28.64
CA SER A 339 21.24 23.79 -27.82
C SER A 339 20.92 23.99 -26.33
N GLY A 340 19.64 24.22 -26.01
CA GLY A 340 19.13 24.41 -24.64
C GLY A 340 18.48 23.16 -24.11
N LEU A 341 19.22 22.06 -23.97
CA LEU A 341 18.71 20.84 -23.33
C LEU A 341 18.27 21.11 -21.91
N LEU A 342 17.05 20.72 -21.60
CA LEU A 342 16.47 20.76 -20.26
C LEU A 342 16.87 19.45 -19.55
N ASN A 343 18.12 19.38 -19.10
CA ASN A 343 18.67 18.18 -18.51
C ASN A 343 19.09 18.45 -17.07
N ASP A 344 18.37 17.87 -16.11
CA ASP A 344 18.75 17.87 -14.69
C ASP A 344 19.42 16.56 -14.23
N GLY A 345 19.78 15.70 -15.20
CA GLY A 345 20.48 14.42 -14.92
C GLY A 345 19.59 13.31 -14.34
N MET A 346 18.32 13.55 -14.12
CA MET A 346 17.41 12.56 -13.48
C MET A 346 16.09 12.39 -14.23
N SER A 347 15.96 12.74 -15.54
CA SER A 347 14.67 13.13 -15.90
C SER A 347 13.97 12.48 -17.04
N ASP A 348 12.72 12.59 -16.94
CA ASP A 348 11.60 12.39 -17.82
C ASP A 348 11.49 13.45 -18.94
N SER A 349 12.59 14.11 -19.33
CA SER A 349 12.64 15.11 -20.41
C SER A 349 12.56 14.49 -21.81
N SER A 350 12.36 13.17 -21.88
CA SER A 350 12.06 12.44 -23.11
C SER A 350 11.01 11.36 -22.84
N ALA A 351 10.24 11.04 -23.87
CA ALA A 351 9.33 9.89 -23.84
C ALA A 351 9.37 9.20 -25.20
N ILE A 352 9.38 7.87 -25.18
CA ILE A 352 9.46 7.04 -26.36
C ILE A 352 8.16 6.28 -26.54
N PHE A 353 7.69 6.19 -27.79
CA PHE A 353 6.49 5.46 -28.15
C PHE A 353 6.63 4.80 -29.53
N ARG A 354 5.67 3.96 -29.86
CA ARG A 354 5.62 3.29 -31.17
C ARG A 354 4.35 3.65 -31.93
N VAL A 355 4.45 3.63 -33.26
CA VAL A 355 3.30 3.65 -34.15
C VAL A 355 3.20 2.28 -34.81
N SER A 356 2.13 1.54 -34.47
CA SER A 356 1.83 0.21 -34.98
C SER A 356 0.33 -0.04 -34.92
N ASP A 357 -0.20 -0.67 -35.95
CA ASP A 357 -1.61 -1.07 -35.98
C ASP A 357 -1.85 -2.47 -35.36
N MET A 358 -0.79 -3.15 -34.90
CA MET A 358 -0.88 -4.46 -34.26
C MET A 358 -1.17 -4.33 -32.77
N GLN A 359 -2.10 -5.15 -32.27
CA GLN A 359 -2.39 -5.31 -30.84
C GLN A 359 -2.26 -6.77 -30.46
N ILE A 360 -1.87 -7.04 -29.20
CA ILE A 360 -1.69 -8.39 -28.68
C ILE A 360 -2.77 -8.71 -27.65
N LEU A 361 -3.40 -9.87 -27.80
CA LEU A 361 -4.27 -10.47 -26.79
C LEU A 361 -3.72 -11.85 -26.43
N THR A 362 -3.77 -12.21 -25.16
CA THR A 362 -3.29 -13.51 -24.68
C THR A 362 -4.41 -14.30 -24.02
N SER A 363 -4.36 -15.64 -24.13
CA SER A 363 -5.30 -16.50 -23.43
C SER A 363 -5.03 -16.50 -21.91
N SER A 364 -6.10 -16.54 -21.10
CA SER A 364 -6.04 -16.51 -19.63
C SER A 364 -5.86 -17.89 -18.96
N ASP A 365 -5.65 -18.97 -19.71
CA ASP A 365 -5.44 -20.30 -19.10
C ASP A 365 -4.07 -20.40 -18.45
N ASP A 366 -4.01 -20.09 -17.15
CA ASP A 366 -2.78 -19.99 -16.37
C ASP A 366 -2.02 -21.32 -16.21
N ASN A 367 -2.67 -22.45 -16.48
CA ASN A 367 -2.08 -23.79 -16.32
C ASN A 367 -1.58 -24.41 -17.64
N ALA A 368 -1.81 -23.76 -18.78
CA ALA A 368 -1.34 -24.28 -20.06
C ALA A 368 0.17 -24.06 -20.23
N PRO A 369 0.92 -25.08 -20.66
CA PRO A 369 2.36 -24.94 -20.94
C PRO A 369 2.64 -24.03 -22.14
N GLU A 370 1.65 -23.82 -23.00
CA GLU A 370 1.64 -22.89 -24.11
C GLU A 370 0.46 -21.95 -24.00
N LYS A 371 0.66 -20.70 -24.37
CA LYS A 371 -0.37 -19.67 -24.43
C LYS A 371 -0.74 -19.39 -25.86
N LEU A 372 -2.01 -19.05 -26.08
CA LEU A 372 -2.44 -18.51 -27.38
C LEU A 372 -2.13 -17.00 -27.36
N LEU A 373 -1.35 -16.57 -28.33
CA LEU A 373 -1.08 -15.16 -28.62
C LEU A 373 -1.85 -14.80 -29.88
N TYR A 374 -2.85 -13.93 -29.72
CA TYR A 374 -3.62 -13.36 -30.81
C TYR A 374 -3.04 -12.01 -31.19
N VAL A 375 -2.83 -11.80 -32.49
CA VAL A 375 -2.51 -10.51 -33.07
C VAL A 375 -3.72 -10.01 -33.81
N VAL A 376 -4.21 -8.85 -33.40
CA VAL A 376 -5.38 -8.20 -33.96
C VAL A 376 -5.07 -6.77 -34.41
N SER A 377 -5.86 -6.25 -35.34
CA SER A 377 -5.80 -4.86 -35.77
C SER A 377 -6.30 -3.95 -34.64
N GLY A 378 -5.53 -2.97 -34.24
CA GLY A 378 -5.95 -1.96 -33.25
C GLY A 378 -7.08 -1.05 -33.77
N LYS A 379 -7.37 -1.05 -35.07
CA LYS A 379 -8.42 -0.21 -35.67
C LYS A 379 -9.82 -0.80 -35.52
N ASP A 380 -9.94 -2.12 -35.61
CA ASP A 380 -11.25 -2.80 -35.72
C ASP A 380 -11.26 -4.16 -35.00
N MET A 381 -10.19 -4.51 -34.30
CA MET A 381 -10.00 -5.79 -33.59
C MET A 381 -10.07 -7.02 -34.52
N SER A 382 -9.98 -6.83 -35.83
CA SER A 382 -9.95 -7.96 -36.78
C SER A 382 -8.67 -8.80 -36.62
N PRO A 383 -8.75 -10.14 -36.80
CA PRO A 383 -7.55 -10.99 -36.76
C PRO A 383 -6.51 -10.58 -37.81
N MET A 384 -5.24 -10.60 -37.44
CA MET A 384 -4.14 -10.29 -38.35
C MET A 384 -3.36 -11.57 -38.71
N PRO A 385 -3.63 -12.21 -39.86
CA PRO A 385 -2.86 -13.33 -40.35
C PRO A 385 -1.52 -12.88 -40.93
N ASN A 386 -0.59 -13.84 -41.04
CA ASN A 386 0.73 -13.66 -41.64
C ASN A 386 1.63 -12.64 -40.91
N VAL A 387 1.43 -12.46 -39.60
CA VAL A 387 2.33 -11.70 -38.73
C VAL A 387 3.45 -12.64 -38.27
N ILE A 388 4.69 -12.25 -38.48
CA ILE A 388 5.84 -12.97 -37.95
C ILE A 388 5.97 -12.63 -36.46
N VAL A 389 5.97 -13.65 -35.61
CA VAL A 389 6.07 -13.55 -34.14
C VAL A 389 7.39 -14.18 -33.74
N LYS A 390 8.20 -13.45 -32.95
CA LYS A 390 9.38 -14.00 -32.29
C LYS A 390 9.22 -13.83 -30.77
N CYS A 391 9.55 -14.89 -30.03
CA CYS A 391 9.72 -14.84 -28.58
C CYS A 391 11.21 -14.90 -28.27
N ILE A 392 11.72 -13.89 -27.60
CA ILE A 392 13.14 -13.73 -27.30
C ILE A 392 13.30 -13.76 -25.78
N SER A 393 14.18 -14.64 -25.32
CA SER A 393 14.64 -14.65 -23.92
C SER A 393 15.85 -13.74 -23.80
N ASP A 394 15.84 -12.82 -22.85
CA ASP A 394 17.00 -12.05 -22.47
C ASP A 394 17.42 -12.47 -21.05
N GLN A 395 18.47 -13.29 -20.94
CA GLN A 395 19.06 -13.68 -19.68
C GLN A 395 20.46 -13.09 -19.57
N TYR A 396 20.61 -12.09 -18.71
CA TYR A 396 21.90 -11.42 -18.45
C TYR A 396 22.55 -10.84 -19.72
N GLY A 397 21.75 -10.25 -20.62
CA GLY A 397 22.23 -9.65 -21.86
C GLY A 397 22.50 -10.64 -23.01
N LYS A 398 22.18 -11.92 -22.81
CA LYS A 398 22.22 -12.93 -23.88
C LYS A 398 20.83 -13.14 -24.45
N LYS A 399 20.60 -12.55 -25.63
CA LYS A 399 19.33 -12.67 -26.36
C LYS A 399 19.29 -13.98 -27.15
N GLU A 400 18.30 -14.83 -26.87
CA GLU A 400 18.09 -16.09 -27.57
C GLU A 400 16.64 -16.17 -28.09
N THR A 401 16.47 -16.37 -29.38
CA THR A 401 15.14 -16.60 -29.98
C THR A 401 14.65 -18.00 -29.64
N LYS A 402 13.63 -18.09 -28.79
CA LYS A 402 13.02 -19.36 -28.37
C LYS A 402 11.91 -19.82 -29.31
N LEU A 403 11.25 -18.89 -29.98
CA LEU A 403 10.20 -19.18 -30.95
C LEU A 403 10.27 -18.19 -32.11
N LYS A 404 10.09 -18.69 -33.33
CA LYS A 404 9.77 -17.92 -34.52
C LYS A 404 8.62 -18.60 -35.24
N ALA A 405 7.46 -17.96 -35.30
CA ALA A 405 6.24 -18.51 -35.89
C ALA A 405 5.51 -17.43 -36.69
N VAL A 406 4.44 -17.81 -37.37
CA VAL A 406 3.59 -16.92 -38.16
C VAL A 406 2.13 -17.13 -37.73
N THR A 407 1.38 -16.06 -37.55
CA THR A 407 -0.05 -16.14 -37.18
C THR A 407 -0.85 -16.80 -38.29
N ASN A 408 -1.80 -17.68 -37.91
CA ASN A 408 -2.72 -18.33 -38.80
C ASN A 408 -3.84 -17.38 -39.32
N LEU A 409 -4.84 -17.93 -40.03
CA LEU A 409 -5.95 -17.13 -40.58
C LEU A 409 -6.78 -16.44 -39.47
N ASP A 410 -6.85 -17.01 -38.28
CA ASP A 410 -7.55 -16.47 -37.13
C ASP A 410 -6.65 -15.52 -36.30
N GLY A 411 -5.47 -15.17 -36.81
CA GLY A 411 -4.56 -14.20 -36.20
C GLY A 411 -3.81 -14.71 -34.97
N TYR A 412 -3.73 -16.02 -34.68
CA TYR A 412 -3.04 -16.47 -33.48
C TYR A 412 -1.86 -17.41 -33.74
N VAL A 413 -1.01 -17.52 -32.75
CA VAL A 413 0.11 -18.46 -32.66
C VAL A 413 0.21 -19.00 -31.22
N ARG A 414 0.73 -20.23 -31.06
CA ARG A 414 1.07 -20.79 -29.75
C ARG A 414 2.45 -20.34 -29.35
N VAL A 415 2.58 -19.81 -28.15
CA VAL A 415 3.84 -19.35 -27.57
C VAL A 415 4.10 -20.07 -26.25
N PRO A 416 5.36 -20.39 -25.90
CA PRO A 416 5.68 -21.00 -24.62
C PRO A 416 5.25 -20.08 -23.48
N ALA A 417 4.76 -20.65 -22.37
CA ALA A 417 4.56 -19.89 -21.15
C ALA A 417 5.91 -19.39 -20.61
N GLY A 418 5.94 -18.17 -20.07
CA GLY A 418 7.16 -17.55 -19.53
C GLY A 418 7.20 -16.04 -19.73
N SER A 419 8.39 -15.49 -19.57
CA SER A 419 8.67 -14.08 -19.79
C SER A 419 9.43 -13.91 -21.09
N TRP A 420 8.91 -13.13 -22.01
CA TRP A 420 9.47 -13.00 -23.34
C TRP A 420 9.43 -11.55 -23.83
N ASP A 421 10.49 -11.12 -24.49
CA ASP A 421 10.42 -10.02 -25.45
C ASP A 421 9.72 -10.57 -26.70
N ILE A 422 8.59 -9.99 -27.07
CA ILE A 422 7.82 -10.36 -28.26
C ILE A 422 8.10 -9.34 -29.35
N GLU A 423 8.58 -9.83 -30.49
CA GLU A 423 8.68 -9.04 -31.72
C GLU A 423 7.61 -9.51 -32.71
N LEU A 424 6.82 -8.58 -33.18
CA LEU A 424 5.83 -8.77 -34.24
C LEU A 424 6.25 -7.98 -35.47
N ARG A 425 6.12 -8.61 -36.65
CA ARG A 425 6.42 -7.93 -37.92
C ARG A 425 5.42 -8.32 -39.01
N ARG A 426 4.86 -7.29 -39.64
CA ARG A 426 4.02 -7.43 -40.85
C ARG A 426 4.35 -6.33 -41.83
N GLY A 427 5.15 -6.69 -42.87
CA GLY A 427 5.66 -5.68 -43.82
C GLY A 427 6.53 -4.63 -43.10
N LYS A 428 6.12 -3.36 -43.18
CA LYS A 428 6.80 -2.25 -42.49
C LYS A 428 6.35 -2.04 -41.04
N ASP A 429 5.23 -2.66 -40.65
CA ASP A 429 4.73 -2.58 -39.28
C ASP A 429 5.53 -3.50 -38.36
N PHE A 430 6.08 -2.93 -37.30
CA PHE A 430 6.91 -3.63 -36.32
C PHE A 430 6.49 -3.20 -34.91
N LEU A 431 6.16 -4.19 -34.08
CA LEU A 431 5.84 -3.99 -32.66
C LEU A 431 6.77 -4.86 -31.82
N LYS A 432 7.41 -4.24 -30.85
CA LYS A 432 8.15 -4.93 -29.80
C LYS A 432 7.48 -4.61 -28.47
N THR A 433 7.21 -5.64 -27.69
CA THR A 433 6.63 -5.53 -26.36
C THR A 433 7.16 -6.63 -25.47
N TYR A 434 7.02 -6.44 -24.17
CA TYR A 434 7.33 -7.46 -23.17
C TYR A 434 6.07 -8.19 -22.78
N MET A 435 6.11 -9.51 -22.79
CA MET A 435 4.99 -10.36 -22.36
C MET A 435 5.41 -11.21 -21.18
N TYR A 436 4.68 -11.07 -20.09
CA TYR A 436 4.80 -11.95 -18.95
C TYR A 436 3.56 -12.84 -18.87
N THR A 437 3.73 -14.13 -19.09
CA THR A 437 2.67 -15.10 -18.92
C THR A 437 2.97 -15.97 -17.73
N TYR A 438 2.15 -15.86 -16.68
CA TYR A 438 2.17 -16.83 -15.61
C TYR A 438 1.85 -18.20 -16.17
N GLY A 439 2.87 -19.03 -16.29
CA GLY A 439 2.69 -20.45 -16.53
C GLY A 439 3.25 -21.17 -15.31
N SER A 440 2.47 -22.06 -14.73
CA SER A 440 3.03 -23.05 -13.78
C SER A 440 4.09 -23.94 -14.44
N GLY A 441 4.44 -23.68 -15.70
CA GLY A 441 5.25 -24.51 -16.59
C GLY A 441 6.72 -24.60 -16.28
N ASN A 442 7.28 -23.86 -15.34
CA ASN A 442 8.69 -24.00 -14.97
C ASN A 442 8.93 -24.66 -13.60
N ARG A 443 7.87 -25.16 -12.99
CA ARG A 443 8.06 -26.25 -12.04
C ARG A 443 8.00 -27.54 -12.86
N THR A 444 9.14 -28.05 -13.26
CA THR A 444 9.36 -29.48 -13.50
C THR A 444 8.96 -30.19 -12.21
N SER A 445 7.66 -30.27 -11.99
CA SER A 445 7.13 -31.14 -10.98
C SER A 445 7.24 -32.53 -11.56
N GLY A 446 8.32 -33.21 -11.21
CA GLY A 446 8.22 -34.65 -11.00
C GLY A 446 6.96 -34.88 -10.15
N ASP A 447 6.39 -36.05 -10.16
CA ASP A 447 5.21 -36.44 -9.41
C ASP A 447 5.26 -35.87 -7.99
N ARG A 448 4.59 -34.73 -7.76
CA ARG A 448 4.52 -34.13 -6.44
C ARG A 448 3.20 -34.52 -5.80
N ALA A 449 3.31 -35.08 -4.62
CA ALA A 449 2.14 -35.42 -3.83
C ALA A 449 1.55 -34.17 -3.16
N PHE A 450 0.23 -34.15 -3.08
CA PHE A 450 -0.58 -33.13 -2.43
C PHE A 450 -1.60 -33.77 -1.51
N ALA A 451 -2.11 -33.02 -0.55
CA ALA A 451 -3.26 -33.42 0.24
C ALA A 451 -4.28 -32.28 0.35
N THR A 452 -5.54 -32.59 0.11
CA THR A 452 -6.65 -31.73 0.50
C THR A 452 -7.13 -32.19 1.85
N VAL A 453 -6.99 -31.35 2.88
CA VAL A 453 -7.39 -31.65 4.25
C VAL A 453 -8.68 -30.90 4.55
N LEU A 454 -9.67 -31.60 5.11
CA LEU A 454 -10.96 -31.06 5.51
C LEU A 454 -11.20 -31.36 6.99
N THR A 455 -11.85 -30.45 7.70
CA THR A 455 -12.22 -30.60 9.11
C THR A 455 -13.74 -30.58 9.25
N ASP A 456 -14.27 -31.20 10.31
CA ASP A 456 -15.71 -31.29 10.56
C ASP A 456 -16.32 -29.93 10.95
N ARG A 457 -15.51 -29.00 11.46
CA ARG A 457 -15.92 -27.63 11.79
C ARG A 457 -14.77 -26.66 11.46
N SER A 458 -15.09 -25.38 11.35
CA SER A 458 -14.10 -24.29 11.21
C SER A 458 -13.74 -23.63 12.54
N ILE A 459 -14.57 -23.78 13.59
CA ILE A 459 -14.36 -23.20 14.92
C ILE A 459 -14.56 -24.27 15.99
N TYR A 460 -13.66 -24.28 16.96
CA TYR A 460 -13.65 -25.22 18.10
C TYR A 460 -13.40 -24.47 19.40
N ARG A 461 -13.77 -25.11 20.53
CA ARG A 461 -13.41 -24.66 21.87
C ARG A 461 -12.19 -25.42 22.40
N PRO A 462 -11.44 -24.84 23.34
CA PRO A 462 -10.49 -25.63 24.13
C PRO A 462 -11.18 -26.86 24.75
N GLY A 463 -10.58 -28.03 24.57
CA GLY A 463 -11.16 -29.31 24.98
C GLY A 463 -12.04 -30.01 23.94
N ASP A 464 -12.35 -29.37 22.80
CA ASP A 464 -13.04 -30.04 21.69
C ASP A 464 -12.13 -30.99 20.92
N THR A 465 -12.76 -31.86 20.14
CA THR A 465 -12.07 -32.80 19.23
C THR A 465 -12.25 -32.33 17.80
N ILE A 466 -11.13 -32.17 17.08
CA ILE A 466 -11.12 -31.89 15.62
C ILE A 466 -11.22 -33.22 14.87
N GLY A 467 -12.33 -33.46 14.20
CA GLY A 467 -12.42 -34.52 13.19
C GLY A 467 -11.85 -34.04 11.86
N PHE A 468 -10.98 -34.84 11.24
CA PHE A 468 -10.44 -34.50 9.93
C PHE A 468 -10.51 -35.65 8.94
N THR A 469 -10.56 -35.30 7.66
CA THR A 469 -10.42 -36.21 6.52
C THR A 469 -9.46 -35.59 5.51
N ALA A 470 -8.58 -36.38 4.93
CA ALA A 470 -7.72 -35.92 3.86
C ALA A 470 -7.77 -36.85 2.64
N VAL A 471 -7.63 -36.26 1.46
CA VAL A 471 -7.44 -36.97 0.19
C VAL A 471 -6.04 -36.67 -0.30
N VAL A 472 -5.26 -37.69 -0.54
CA VAL A 472 -3.86 -37.60 -0.99
C VAL A 472 -3.75 -38.01 -2.44
N TYR A 473 -3.13 -37.17 -3.24
CA TYR A 473 -3.01 -37.35 -4.69
C TYR A 473 -1.70 -36.79 -5.22
N SER A 474 -1.26 -37.28 -6.36
CA SER A 474 -0.20 -36.69 -7.17
C SER A 474 -0.78 -35.86 -8.31
N LYS A 475 -0.08 -34.83 -8.70
CA LYS A 475 -0.45 -33.99 -9.84
C LYS A 475 0.74 -33.85 -10.78
N THR A 476 0.53 -34.29 -12.05
CA THR A 476 1.49 -34.16 -13.12
C THR A 476 0.81 -33.41 -14.28
N GLY A 477 1.11 -32.13 -14.43
CA GLY A 477 0.39 -31.27 -15.36
C GLY A 477 -1.10 -31.15 -15.01
N ARG A 478 -1.99 -31.60 -15.91
CA ARG A 478 -3.46 -31.65 -15.70
C ARG A 478 -3.95 -32.98 -15.13
N ASN A 479 -3.11 -33.97 -15.09
CA ASN A 479 -3.49 -35.30 -14.61
C ASN A 479 -3.38 -35.35 -13.09
N VAL A 480 -4.43 -35.82 -12.43
CA VAL A 480 -4.49 -36.07 -11.00
C VAL A 480 -4.66 -37.56 -10.78
N SER A 481 -3.79 -38.15 -9.97
CA SER A 481 -3.83 -39.58 -9.62
C SER A 481 -3.88 -39.71 -8.10
N LEU A 482 -4.84 -40.46 -7.59
CA LEU A 482 -4.94 -40.72 -6.15
C LEU A 482 -3.77 -41.60 -5.71
N LEU A 483 -3.31 -41.38 -4.46
CA LEU A 483 -2.22 -42.13 -3.86
C LEU A 483 -2.75 -43.11 -2.79
N PRO A 484 -3.11 -44.36 -3.18
CA PRO A 484 -3.58 -45.37 -2.25
C PRO A 484 -2.40 -45.96 -1.44
N ARG A 485 -2.72 -46.48 -0.25
CA ARG A 485 -1.77 -47.16 0.65
C ARG A 485 -0.50 -46.37 0.98
N GLN A 486 -0.62 -45.03 0.95
CA GLN A 486 0.47 -44.11 1.26
C GLN A 486 0.53 -43.84 2.75
N LYS A 487 1.71 -43.97 3.36
CA LYS A 487 1.94 -43.53 4.74
C LYS A 487 2.01 -42.01 4.78
N VAL A 488 1.19 -41.38 5.63
CA VAL A 488 1.06 -39.93 5.80
C VAL A 488 1.12 -39.62 7.29
N VAL A 489 1.89 -38.63 7.67
CA VAL A 489 1.91 -38.10 9.03
C VAL A 489 1.00 -36.88 9.07
N MET A 490 -0.05 -36.96 9.88
CA MET A 490 -0.94 -35.85 10.20
C MET A 490 -0.46 -35.19 11.49
N THR A 491 -0.36 -33.87 11.52
CA THR A 491 0.09 -33.11 12.70
C THR A 491 -0.86 -32.00 13.03
N LEU A 492 -1.10 -31.79 14.32
CA LEU A 492 -1.85 -30.66 14.85
C LEU A 492 -0.86 -29.59 15.33
N HIS A 493 -1.03 -28.36 14.86
CA HIS A 493 -0.25 -27.22 15.30
C HIS A 493 -1.18 -26.16 15.91
N ASP A 494 -0.77 -25.55 16.99
CA ASP A 494 -1.50 -24.49 17.67
C ASP A 494 -1.33 -23.12 17.02
N GLY A 495 -1.94 -22.06 17.60
CA GLY A 495 -1.84 -20.69 17.16
C GLY A 495 -0.42 -20.11 17.20
N ASN A 496 0.51 -20.74 17.91
CA ASN A 496 1.94 -20.43 17.95
C ASN A 496 2.76 -21.29 16.97
N HIS A 497 2.10 -22.03 16.09
CA HIS A 497 2.72 -22.99 15.16
C HIS A 497 3.50 -24.14 15.84
N MET A 498 3.32 -24.33 17.16
CA MET A 498 3.93 -25.43 17.87
C MET A 498 3.15 -26.70 17.62
N MET A 499 3.85 -27.78 17.28
CA MET A 499 3.23 -29.10 17.11
C MET A 499 2.75 -29.62 18.47
N ARG A 500 1.44 -29.89 18.56
CA ARG A 500 0.76 -30.39 19.78
C ARG A 500 0.51 -31.89 19.77
N ASP A 501 0.24 -32.42 18.57
CA ASP A 501 -0.05 -33.84 18.40
C ASP A 501 0.34 -34.32 17.00
N SER A 502 0.54 -35.64 16.85
CA SER A 502 0.85 -36.27 15.58
C SER A 502 0.23 -37.65 15.47
N LEU A 503 -0.26 -38.00 14.27
CA LEU A 503 -0.89 -39.28 13.96
C LEU A 503 -0.35 -39.84 12.64
N GLU A 504 0.17 -41.05 12.66
CA GLU A 504 0.53 -41.79 11.45
C GLU A 504 -0.72 -42.46 10.87
N CYS A 505 -1.04 -42.15 9.61
CA CYS A 505 -2.16 -42.69 8.88
C CYS A 505 -1.70 -43.38 7.60
N VAL A 506 -2.54 -44.29 7.09
CA VAL A 506 -2.35 -44.90 5.76
C VAL A 506 -3.59 -44.63 4.93
N THR A 507 -3.41 -44.17 3.71
CA THR A 507 -4.54 -43.92 2.81
C THR A 507 -5.21 -45.22 2.36
N ASP A 508 -6.54 -45.16 2.19
CA ASP A 508 -7.35 -46.26 1.64
C ASP A 508 -7.13 -46.45 0.11
N GLU A 509 -7.90 -47.29 -0.52
CA GLU A 509 -7.82 -47.55 -1.96
C GLU A 509 -8.20 -46.33 -2.83
N HIS A 510 -8.86 -45.33 -2.23
CA HIS A 510 -9.23 -44.08 -2.85
C HIS A 510 -8.35 -42.88 -2.42
N GLY A 511 -7.17 -43.16 -1.84
CA GLY A 511 -6.26 -42.11 -1.38
C GLY A 511 -6.77 -41.31 -0.17
N ARG A 512 -7.80 -41.81 0.56
CA ARG A 512 -8.43 -41.10 1.69
C ARG A 512 -7.88 -41.62 3.02
N LEU A 513 -7.80 -40.72 3.99
CA LEU A 513 -7.55 -41.02 5.39
C LEU A 513 -8.40 -40.13 6.29
N SER A 514 -8.63 -40.56 7.51
CA SER A 514 -9.41 -39.80 8.52
C SER A 514 -8.81 -40.02 9.89
N GLY A 515 -9.03 -39.08 10.78
CA GLY A 515 -8.56 -39.15 12.15
C GLY A 515 -9.19 -38.07 13.02
N LYS A 516 -8.67 -37.99 14.27
CA LYS A 516 -9.13 -37.03 15.25
C LYS A 516 -7.94 -36.49 16.03
N PHE A 517 -8.00 -35.23 16.40
CA PHE A 517 -7.10 -34.59 17.35
C PHE A 517 -7.87 -33.97 18.49
N GLU A 518 -7.37 -34.07 19.70
CA GLU A 518 -7.95 -33.41 20.87
C GLU A 518 -7.26 -32.06 21.11
N ILE A 519 -8.04 -31.01 21.26
CA ILE A 519 -7.53 -29.70 21.66
C ILE A 519 -7.36 -29.68 23.17
N PRO A 520 -6.19 -29.34 23.73
CA PRO A 520 -6.03 -29.19 25.16
C PRO A 520 -7.04 -28.21 25.76
N LYS A 521 -7.51 -28.49 26.98
CA LYS A 521 -8.44 -27.59 27.71
C LYS A 521 -7.84 -26.23 28.06
N SER A 522 -6.51 -26.21 28.24
CA SER A 522 -5.71 -25.01 28.43
C SER A 522 -4.75 -24.91 27.24
N GLY A 523 -5.01 -23.99 26.34
CA GLY A 523 -4.18 -23.85 25.16
C GLY A 523 -4.27 -22.44 24.58
N VAL A 524 -3.34 -22.12 23.68
CA VAL A 524 -3.33 -20.85 22.97
C VAL A 524 -4.55 -20.78 22.06
N LEU A 525 -5.34 -19.72 22.19
CA LEU A 525 -6.45 -19.43 21.27
C LEU A 525 -5.90 -18.93 19.92
N GLY A 526 -6.74 -18.94 18.89
CA GLY A 526 -6.43 -18.42 17.56
C GLY A 526 -6.44 -19.50 16.48
N SER A 527 -5.70 -19.25 15.39
CA SER A 527 -5.72 -20.12 14.21
C SER A 527 -4.80 -21.33 14.40
N TRP A 528 -5.39 -22.51 14.50
CA TRP A 528 -4.72 -23.81 14.55
C TRP A 528 -4.69 -24.44 13.16
N SER A 529 -3.80 -25.39 12.94
CA SER A 529 -3.71 -26.08 11.65
C SER A 529 -3.54 -27.59 11.78
N VAL A 530 -4.27 -28.33 10.95
CA VAL A 530 -4.08 -29.77 10.72
C VAL A 530 -3.30 -29.92 9.42
N ARG A 531 -2.09 -30.49 9.50
CA ARG A 531 -1.17 -30.59 8.35
C ARG A 531 -0.92 -32.05 7.98
N ALA A 532 -0.84 -32.31 6.67
CA ALA A 532 -0.44 -33.60 6.11
C ALA A 532 0.99 -33.53 5.57
N SER A 533 1.81 -34.53 5.86
CA SER A 533 3.18 -34.62 5.35
C SER A 533 3.59 -36.05 5.02
N ILE A 534 4.53 -36.21 4.07
CA ILE A 534 5.26 -37.44 3.78
C ILE A 534 6.74 -37.11 3.88
N GLU A 535 7.49 -37.88 4.68
CA GLU A 535 8.95 -37.73 4.84
C GLU A 535 9.39 -36.27 5.06
N LYS A 536 8.69 -35.51 5.90
CA LYS A 536 8.89 -34.06 6.17
C LYS A 536 8.48 -33.10 5.04
N THR A 537 8.00 -33.61 3.91
CA THR A 537 7.45 -32.75 2.84
C THR A 537 5.98 -32.45 3.12
N SER A 538 5.63 -31.20 3.25
CA SER A 538 4.23 -30.76 3.43
C SER A 538 3.44 -31.02 2.16
N LEU A 539 2.28 -31.68 2.32
CA LEU A 539 1.34 -31.98 1.24
C LEU A 539 0.16 -31.01 1.19
N GLY A 540 -0.25 -30.48 2.32
CA GLY A 540 -1.40 -29.59 2.47
C GLY A 540 -1.80 -29.42 3.93
N SER A 541 -2.68 -28.45 4.19
CA SER A 541 -3.16 -28.13 5.54
C SER A 541 -4.59 -27.60 5.51
N ALA A 542 -5.30 -27.80 6.61
CA ALA A 542 -6.55 -27.11 6.94
C ALA A 542 -6.33 -26.22 8.17
N TYR A 543 -6.93 -25.05 8.16
CA TYR A 543 -6.88 -24.11 9.28
C TYR A 543 -8.24 -24.08 9.98
N VAL A 544 -8.20 -24.03 11.31
CA VAL A 544 -9.38 -23.95 12.17
C VAL A 544 -9.16 -22.92 13.26
N ASP A 545 -10.21 -22.24 13.70
CA ASP A 545 -10.12 -21.30 14.80
C ASP A 545 -10.44 -21.99 16.14
N VAL A 546 -9.57 -21.82 17.11
CA VAL A 546 -9.82 -22.25 18.49
C VAL A 546 -10.14 -20.99 19.31
N ALA A 547 -11.37 -20.91 19.80
CA ALA A 547 -11.86 -19.75 20.52
C ALA A 547 -12.89 -20.14 21.61
N GLU A 548 -12.94 -19.39 22.69
CA GLU A 548 -14.04 -19.46 23.65
C GLU A 548 -15.22 -18.65 23.07
N TYR A 549 -16.18 -19.33 22.48
CA TYR A 549 -17.35 -18.67 21.88
C TYR A 549 -18.67 -19.13 22.50
N LYS A 550 -19.64 -18.22 22.53
CA LYS A 550 -21.05 -18.57 22.78
C LYS A 550 -21.72 -18.83 21.42
N THR A 551 -22.71 -19.71 21.41
CA THR A 551 -23.52 -19.89 20.20
C THR A 551 -24.17 -18.55 19.85
N PRO A 552 -23.99 -18.04 18.62
CA PRO A 552 -24.60 -16.78 18.23
C PRO A 552 -26.11 -16.79 18.38
N SER A 553 -26.68 -15.72 18.91
CA SER A 553 -28.14 -15.58 19.03
C SER A 553 -28.77 -14.84 17.86
N PHE A 554 -27.97 -14.12 17.11
CA PHE A 554 -28.36 -13.32 15.94
C PHE A 554 -27.28 -13.30 14.85
N TYR A 555 -27.65 -12.82 13.67
CA TYR A 555 -26.75 -12.63 12.53
C TYR A 555 -26.97 -11.25 11.90
N VAL A 556 -25.97 -10.80 11.15
CA VAL A 556 -25.99 -9.53 10.41
C VAL A 556 -26.00 -9.85 8.93
N GLU A 557 -26.94 -9.28 8.21
CA GLU A 557 -27.09 -9.42 6.76
C GLU A 557 -26.90 -8.06 6.11
N ILE A 558 -26.03 -8.01 5.08
CA ILE A 558 -25.82 -6.81 4.27
C ILE A 558 -26.58 -7.03 2.96
N ASP A 559 -27.44 -6.09 2.61
CA ASP A 559 -28.23 -6.16 1.39
C ASP A 559 -27.34 -6.13 0.14
N GLU A 560 -27.90 -6.52 -1.01
CA GLU A 560 -27.23 -6.33 -2.29
C GLU A 560 -27.06 -4.84 -2.57
N THR A 561 -25.89 -4.47 -3.10
CA THR A 561 -25.54 -3.09 -3.43
C THR A 561 -25.23 -2.98 -4.92
N LYS A 562 -25.14 -1.76 -5.44
CA LYS A 562 -24.63 -1.53 -6.78
C LYS A 562 -23.17 -1.93 -6.85
N ASP A 563 -22.74 -2.49 -7.99
CA ASP A 563 -21.36 -2.89 -8.21
C ASP A 563 -20.42 -1.66 -8.38
N SER A 564 -20.97 -0.51 -8.79
CA SER A 564 -20.20 0.71 -9.02
C SER A 564 -20.98 1.99 -8.70
N TYR A 565 -20.24 3.01 -8.29
CA TYR A 565 -20.69 4.37 -7.99
C TYR A 565 -19.78 5.38 -8.68
N SER A 566 -20.28 6.58 -8.98
CA SER A 566 -19.46 7.68 -9.50
C SER A 566 -18.87 8.52 -8.37
N LEU A 567 -17.69 9.09 -8.61
CA LEU A 567 -17.07 10.04 -7.69
C LEU A 567 -17.95 11.28 -7.54
N GLY A 568 -18.37 11.59 -6.33
CA GLY A 568 -19.37 12.63 -6.00
C GLY A 568 -20.68 12.05 -5.49
N ASP A 569 -20.94 10.76 -5.72
CA ASP A 569 -22.09 10.07 -5.14
C ASP A 569 -21.90 9.84 -3.62
N THR A 570 -23.01 9.69 -2.91
CA THR A 570 -22.98 9.06 -1.57
C THR A 570 -23.31 7.59 -1.71
N VAL A 571 -22.32 6.74 -1.43
CA VAL A 571 -22.54 5.28 -1.36
C VAL A 571 -23.44 4.99 -0.16
N ARG A 572 -24.58 4.34 -0.39
CA ARG A 572 -25.50 3.89 0.64
C ARG A 572 -25.69 2.40 0.56
N ILE A 573 -25.33 1.70 1.64
CA ILE A 573 -25.46 0.25 1.74
C ILE A 573 -26.29 -0.05 2.99
N SER A 574 -27.41 -0.72 2.80
CA SER A 574 -28.30 -1.10 3.90
C SER A 574 -28.06 -2.54 4.33
N GLY A 575 -28.54 -2.87 5.52
CA GLY A 575 -28.50 -4.21 6.06
C GLY A 575 -29.51 -4.43 7.18
N SER A 576 -29.47 -5.61 7.77
CA SER A 576 -30.36 -5.95 8.88
C SER A 576 -29.68 -6.83 9.92
N VAL A 577 -30.06 -6.67 11.16
CA VAL A 577 -29.66 -7.48 12.32
C VAL A 577 -30.89 -8.27 12.78
N LYS A 578 -30.80 -9.62 12.69
CA LYS A 578 -31.92 -10.53 12.97
C LYS A 578 -31.46 -11.71 13.81
N THR A 579 -32.33 -12.16 14.72
CA THR A 579 -32.14 -13.45 15.38
C THR A 579 -32.29 -14.60 14.38
N TYR A 580 -31.78 -15.77 14.71
CA TYR A 580 -31.98 -16.96 13.86
C TYR A 580 -33.44 -17.42 13.74
N SER A 581 -34.31 -16.90 14.60
CA SER A 581 -35.76 -17.08 14.45
C SER A 581 -36.45 -16.01 13.57
N GLY A 582 -35.64 -15.07 12.98
CA GLY A 582 -36.13 -14.03 12.08
C GLY A 582 -36.63 -12.76 12.77
N MET A 583 -36.55 -12.66 14.11
CA MET A 583 -36.94 -11.44 14.83
C MET A 583 -35.91 -10.35 14.70
N PRO A 584 -36.29 -9.06 14.53
CA PRO A 584 -35.33 -7.97 14.46
C PRO A 584 -34.59 -7.76 15.79
N VAL A 585 -33.35 -7.42 15.74
CA VAL A 585 -32.56 -6.97 16.90
C VAL A 585 -32.50 -5.44 16.85
N ALA A 586 -33.49 -4.83 17.45
CA ALA A 586 -33.62 -3.37 17.52
C ALA A 586 -32.50 -2.73 18.36
N LYS A 587 -32.08 -1.53 17.97
CA LYS A 587 -31.06 -0.74 18.68
C LYS A 587 -29.68 -1.44 18.81
N ALA A 588 -29.39 -2.39 17.94
CA ALA A 588 -28.03 -2.92 17.86
C ALA A 588 -27.07 -1.82 17.42
N ALA A 589 -25.95 -1.66 18.11
CA ALA A 589 -24.88 -0.78 17.67
C ALA A 589 -24.17 -1.45 16.49
N VAL A 590 -24.11 -0.77 15.35
CA VAL A 590 -23.51 -1.30 14.12
C VAL A 590 -22.26 -0.51 13.81
N LYS A 591 -21.10 -1.17 13.93
CA LYS A 591 -19.80 -0.65 13.54
C LYS A 591 -19.49 -1.15 12.13
N TYR A 592 -18.95 -0.29 11.30
CA TYR A 592 -18.56 -0.68 9.96
C TYR A 592 -17.18 -0.13 9.57
N ASP A 593 -16.53 -0.85 8.70
CA ASP A 593 -15.23 -0.50 8.12
C ASP A 593 -15.31 -0.64 6.59
N ILE A 594 -14.92 0.42 5.89
CA ILE A 594 -14.81 0.44 4.44
C ILE A 594 -13.34 0.59 4.08
N SER A 595 -12.72 -0.49 3.62
CA SER A 595 -11.32 -0.52 3.25
C SER A 595 -11.11 -0.50 1.73
N TYR A 596 -10.09 0.22 1.26
CA TYR A 596 -9.67 0.20 -0.13
C TYR A 596 -9.06 -1.18 -0.44
N ALA A 597 -9.60 -1.86 -1.44
CA ALA A 597 -9.10 -3.15 -1.88
C ALA A 597 -8.05 -2.94 -2.98
N SER A 598 -6.77 -2.90 -2.61
CA SER A 598 -5.69 -2.86 -3.58
C SER A 598 -5.56 -4.18 -4.32
N TRP A 599 -5.37 -4.12 -5.64
CA TRP A 599 -5.10 -5.28 -6.49
C TRP A 599 -3.65 -5.83 -6.31
N TRP A 600 -2.69 -5.02 -5.76
CA TRP A 600 -1.29 -5.38 -5.59
C TRP A 600 -0.98 -5.87 -4.18
N LEU A 601 -0.60 -7.15 -4.05
CA LEU A 601 -0.27 -7.87 -2.80
C LEU A 601 0.98 -7.38 -2.05
N TRP A 602 1.72 -6.39 -2.58
CA TRP A 602 3.03 -5.97 -2.06
C TRP A 602 3.07 -4.53 -1.54
N ASP A 603 1.94 -3.86 -1.47
CA ASP A 603 1.84 -2.49 -1.02
C ASP A 603 1.20 -2.46 0.38
N ASP A 604 1.99 -2.72 1.41
CA ASP A 604 1.56 -2.66 2.82
C ASP A 604 1.07 -1.26 3.25
N ASP A 605 1.44 -0.22 2.49
CA ASP A 605 0.98 1.16 2.69
C ASP A 605 -0.44 1.45 2.13
N ASN A 606 -1.13 0.46 1.58
CA ASN A 606 -2.41 0.64 0.87
C ASN A 606 -3.67 0.32 1.69
N ASN A 607 -3.59 0.17 2.99
CA ASN A 607 -4.75 -0.10 3.85
C ASN A 607 -5.46 1.19 4.29
N ALA A 608 -5.97 1.95 3.32
CA ALA A 608 -6.86 3.03 3.65
C ALA A 608 -8.23 2.49 4.07
N SER A 609 -8.68 2.77 5.28
CA SER A 609 -10.00 2.38 5.76
C SER A 609 -10.77 3.56 6.35
N TYR A 610 -12.08 3.55 6.14
CA TYR A 610 -13.04 4.44 6.76
C TYR A 610 -13.92 3.63 7.71
N GLY A 611 -13.92 3.96 8.98
CA GLY A 611 -14.74 3.30 9.97
C GLY A 611 -15.67 4.28 10.70
N ASP A 612 -16.93 3.92 10.89
CA ASP A 612 -17.90 4.69 11.68
C ASP A 612 -18.92 3.75 12.33
N GLU A 613 -19.83 4.32 13.10
CA GLU A 613 -20.86 3.60 13.82
C GLU A 613 -22.25 4.14 13.47
N THR A 614 -23.21 3.24 13.34
CA THR A 614 -24.64 3.54 13.21
C THR A 614 -25.44 2.66 14.18
N THR A 615 -26.74 2.85 14.26
CA THR A 615 -27.62 2.05 15.13
C THR A 615 -28.75 1.47 14.28
N ALA A 616 -29.05 0.20 14.49
CA ALA A 616 -30.21 -0.43 13.88
C ALA A 616 -31.53 0.14 14.43
N ASP A 617 -32.49 0.36 13.56
CA ASP A 617 -33.81 0.85 13.91
C ASP A 617 -34.66 -0.21 14.65
N GLU A 618 -35.96 0.10 14.92
CA GLU A 618 -36.89 -0.81 15.61
C GLU A 618 -37.16 -2.08 14.76
N GLN A 619 -36.90 -2.06 13.46
CA GLN A 619 -37.04 -3.19 12.55
C GLN A 619 -35.71 -3.92 12.34
N GLY A 620 -34.67 -3.57 13.11
CA GLY A 620 -33.35 -4.13 13.00
C GLY A 620 -32.59 -3.71 11.73
N ARG A 621 -33.02 -2.65 11.02
CA ARG A 621 -32.39 -2.15 9.79
C ARG A 621 -31.36 -1.09 10.11
N PHE A 622 -30.28 -1.08 9.35
CA PHE A 622 -29.25 -0.05 9.40
C PHE A 622 -28.85 0.40 7.99
N THR A 623 -28.23 1.57 7.88
CA THR A 623 -27.65 2.08 6.62
C THR A 623 -26.27 2.65 6.89
N VAL A 624 -25.34 2.26 6.05
CA VAL A 624 -23.96 2.76 6.00
C VAL A 624 -23.87 3.79 4.89
N GLU A 625 -23.28 4.94 5.15
CA GLU A 625 -23.07 6.01 4.17
C GLU A 625 -21.60 6.37 4.03
N LEU A 626 -21.14 6.52 2.77
CA LEU A 626 -19.80 7.01 2.42
C LEU A 626 -19.95 8.13 1.39
N PRO A 627 -19.71 9.40 1.76
CA PRO A 627 -19.65 10.52 0.83
C PRO A 627 -18.35 10.43 0.01
N THR A 628 -18.44 10.11 -1.28
CA THR A 628 -17.24 9.91 -2.10
C THR A 628 -16.53 11.22 -2.48
N ASP A 629 -17.18 12.39 -2.33
CA ASP A 629 -16.54 13.69 -2.53
C ASP A 629 -15.34 13.92 -1.60
N GLU A 630 -15.37 13.35 -0.40
CA GLU A 630 -14.26 13.43 0.55
C GLU A 630 -13.02 12.65 0.09
N LEU A 631 -13.16 11.75 -0.88
CA LEU A 631 -12.06 11.02 -1.50
C LEU A 631 -11.36 11.81 -2.62
N ARG A 632 -11.97 12.93 -3.09
CA ARG A 632 -11.38 13.73 -4.18
C ARG A 632 -9.98 14.23 -3.83
N GLY A 633 -9.07 14.08 -4.79
CA GLY A 633 -7.69 14.51 -4.62
C GLY A 633 -6.83 13.55 -3.80
N THR A 634 -7.37 12.40 -3.36
CA THR A 634 -6.59 11.32 -2.76
C THR A 634 -6.24 10.26 -3.80
N ARG A 635 -5.20 9.47 -3.55
CA ARG A 635 -4.85 8.30 -4.39
C ARG A 635 -5.92 7.20 -4.35
N PHE A 636 -6.88 7.32 -3.45
CA PHE A 636 -7.97 6.37 -3.23
C PHE A 636 -9.29 6.82 -3.82
N CYS A 637 -9.33 7.90 -4.60
CA CYS A 637 -10.56 8.44 -5.16
C CYS A 637 -11.27 7.47 -6.13
N LEU A 638 -10.51 6.62 -6.84
CA LEU A 638 -11.03 5.64 -7.78
C LEU A 638 -10.51 4.25 -7.44
N GLY A 639 -11.37 3.23 -7.52
CA GLY A 639 -10.98 1.83 -7.29
C GLY A 639 -12.03 0.99 -6.57
N SER A 640 -11.62 -0.17 -6.09
CA SER A 640 -12.50 -1.11 -5.39
C SER A 640 -12.41 -0.94 -3.88
N TYR A 641 -13.55 -1.05 -3.23
CA TYR A 641 -13.70 -0.93 -1.78
C TYR A 641 -14.37 -2.16 -1.21
N ARG A 642 -14.04 -2.49 0.03
CA ARG A 642 -14.66 -3.59 0.78
C ARG A 642 -15.28 -3.05 2.07
N LEU A 643 -16.60 -3.25 2.20
CA LEU A 643 -17.34 -3.00 3.44
C LEU A 643 -17.32 -4.25 4.31
N LYS A 644 -16.97 -4.08 5.59
CA LYS A 644 -17.18 -5.04 6.68
C LYS A 644 -18.12 -4.41 7.71
N VAL A 645 -18.95 -5.21 8.31
CA VAL A 645 -19.94 -4.76 9.32
C VAL A 645 -19.89 -5.67 10.53
N GLU A 646 -19.93 -5.08 11.71
CA GLU A 646 -20.03 -5.76 13.01
C GLU A 646 -21.19 -5.14 13.78
N ALA A 647 -22.08 -5.95 14.33
CA ALA A 647 -23.20 -5.47 15.14
C ALA A 647 -23.11 -5.99 16.57
N THR A 648 -23.35 -5.11 17.54
CA THR A 648 -23.43 -5.43 18.96
C THR A 648 -24.86 -5.25 19.42
N SER A 649 -25.47 -6.32 19.93
CA SER A 649 -26.83 -6.28 20.50
C SER A 649 -26.87 -5.46 21.78
N PRO A 650 -28.05 -4.98 22.21
CA PRO A 650 -28.20 -4.31 23.51
C PRO A 650 -27.81 -5.17 24.73
N THR A 651 -27.72 -6.49 24.55
CA THR A 651 -27.27 -7.44 25.59
C THR A 651 -25.76 -7.63 25.61
N GLY A 652 -25.00 -6.93 24.70
CA GLY A 652 -23.55 -6.97 24.64
C GLY A 652 -22.96 -8.12 23.80
N GLU A 653 -23.77 -8.90 23.10
CA GLU A 653 -23.30 -9.89 22.15
C GLU A 653 -22.94 -9.21 20.82
N THR A 654 -21.78 -9.53 20.26
CA THR A 654 -21.27 -8.98 18.99
C THR A 654 -21.18 -10.06 17.93
N GLN A 655 -21.61 -9.73 16.70
CA GLN A 655 -21.55 -10.60 15.52
C GLN A 655 -21.05 -9.84 14.31
N GLU A 656 -20.17 -10.49 13.53
CA GLU A 656 -19.73 -9.97 12.25
C GLU A 656 -20.73 -10.30 11.14
N GLY A 657 -21.01 -9.32 10.28
CA GLY A 657 -21.75 -9.51 9.03
C GLY A 657 -20.83 -10.00 7.91
N GLY A 658 -21.44 -10.40 6.79
CA GLY A 658 -20.70 -10.65 5.57
C GLY A 658 -20.00 -9.38 5.05
N SER A 659 -19.07 -9.54 4.11
CA SER A 659 -18.46 -8.39 3.43
C SER A 659 -19.10 -8.12 2.07
N ARG A 660 -19.09 -6.85 1.64
CA ARG A 660 -19.50 -6.43 0.29
C ARG A 660 -18.36 -5.69 -0.38
N VAL A 661 -18.22 -5.91 -1.69
CA VAL A 661 -17.25 -5.19 -2.52
C VAL A 661 -18.02 -4.33 -3.51
N PHE A 662 -17.61 -3.08 -3.67
CA PHE A 662 -18.13 -2.15 -4.65
C PHE A 662 -16.99 -1.32 -5.23
N SER A 663 -17.21 -0.66 -6.37
CA SER A 663 -16.20 0.16 -7.03
C SER A 663 -16.65 1.62 -7.07
N ILE A 664 -15.69 2.53 -7.02
CA ILE A 664 -15.88 3.95 -7.28
C ILE A 664 -15.10 4.29 -8.56
N GLY A 665 -15.79 4.84 -9.55
CA GLY A 665 -15.27 5.25 -10.84
C GLY A 665 -15.57 6.72 -11.16
N GLU A 666 -15.12 7.19 -12.34
CA GLU A 666 -15.47 8.51 -12.87
C GLU A 666 -16.92 8.54 -13.38
#